data_0b364a9cb75a02b59e05bf61b53c749d
#
_entry.id   0b364a9cb75a02b59e05bf61b53c749d
#
_cell.length_a   1.000
_cell.length_b   1.000
_cell.length_c   1.000
_cell.angle_alpha   90.00
_cell.angle_beta   90.00
_cell.angle_gamma   90.00
#
_symmetry.space_group_name_H-M   'P 1'
#
loop_
_entity.id
_entity.type
_entity.pdbx_description
1 polymer ?
#
loop_
_entity_poly.entity_id
_entity_poly.type
_entity_poly.pdbx_seq_one_letter_code
_entity_poly.pdbx_strand_id
1 'polypeptide(L)'
;MWRHRILQQTSRRGISKKAKGDEGARQGPSGALPASADVVVIGGGSAGCHTLYHLARRGVNAVLLERAQLTAGTTWHTAGLLWRLRPNDVDIQLLANSRQMLRQLEAETELDPGWIQNGGIFIAHNQTRLDEYRRLATVGSALGIENQVLSPEDTQKLFPLLDPSAFVGALYSPGDGVMDPAMLCAALKKAATNLGAQVIENCGVDDLLLEQISSGRKVVGVSTPFGDIKAEKIVNATGVWGRDLVAKHGTHLPMVPMKHAYIVSESIPGVRGLPNIRDHDYSTYFRIQGDAICMGGYEPNPILLEPVAKDFHFGLYELDWSVFEAHIEGAQKLCPSYAKYGVKSTVCGPESFTPDHKPLMGPDPNIDGLYHNCGFNSAGMMFGGGCGEQTALWVIQGQPDLPMFGFDLRRFTQEQGKANQWIREKSHESYVKNYSMVFKYDQPLAGRDFQKDPLHDEMIQAGAVMEEKQGWERPGFFLPSGSKKAVVQPYDWYGSYGHQRNQDSEYERVLEGDLHYSRFSEHHDLIGSEALACRNNAVVFNMSYFAKLLLEGPQAQEAADWLFSANTKKDPSKTVYTCALNDAGGVEADVTISRLAAGSGKVYDPKFTGQGFYIVAGGASAFYTYSSLQAEIRRKGFNATLKDITAELGVISIQGPNSRKILQPLIDCDLSDEQVPPNSTRLAKFGEEGIRLLRVSFVGELGYELHVPKKDCVTVYQNLMKAGAGQELRNAGYRSLYSLSSEKGYHLWSFDLRPDDTPLEAGLGFTCRKSGADYRGKAAIEKQRSEGLKKRLIYLTLQDQVPIWGLEGVYRNGEPVGILRRAEYAYTLGKSLGQAYISRPDGQIIDADYIKEGEYEVDILGKKYRADCHLRSPFDPTGQRVLGNYASESKPNK
;
A
#
# COMPACT_ATOMS: atom_id res chain seq x y z
N MET A 1 -10.07 10.33 42.58
CA MET A 1 -10.16 9.13 43.44
C MET A 1 -9.38 7.94 42.87
N TRP A 2 -9.33 7.75 41.58
CA TRP A 2 -8.64 6.62 40.92
C TRP A 2 -7.11 6.72 41.02
N ARG A 3 -6.51 7.90 40.80
CA ARG A 3 -5.06 8.14 41.02
C ARG A 3 -4.57 7.72 42.42
N HIS A 4 -5.38 7.96 43.44
CA HIS A 4 -5.02 7.64 44.84
C HIS A 4 -5.06 6.11 45.09
N ARG A 5 -5.96 5.38 44.46
CA ARG A 5 -6.07 3.89 44.61
C ARG A 5 -4.96 3.14 43.89
N ILE A 6 -4.56 3.58 42.67
CA ILE A 6 -3.46 2.98 41.94
C ILE A 6 -2.12 3.20 42.68
N LEU A 7 -1.85 4.42 43.14
CA LEU A 7 -0.61 4.73 43.85
C LEU A 7 -0.51 4.00 45.21
N GLN A 8 -1.62 3.70 45.86
CA GLN A 8 -1.62 2.92 47.11
C GLN A 8 -1.49 1.41 46.89
N GLN A 9 -1.91 0.85 45.75
CA GLN A 9 -1.73 -0.57 45.43
C GLN A 9 -0.31 -0.87 44.91
N THR A 10 0.29 0.01 44.14
CA THR A 10 1.68 -0.16 43.66
C THR A 10 2.72 -0.01 44.75
N SER A 11 2.47 0.78 45.82
CA SER A 11 3.41 0.91 46.97
C SER A 11 3.43 -0.33 47.89
N ARG A 12 2.47 -1.23 47.80
CA ARG A 12 2.37 -2.45 48.66
C ARG A 12 2.82 -3.74 48.03
N ARG A 13 3.14 -3.79 46.76
CA ARG A 13 3.68 -4.99 46.08
C ARG A 13 4.88 -4.62 45.23
N GLY A 14 5.94 -4.19 45.86
CA GLY A 14 7.28 -4.17 45.31
C GLY A 14 7.77 -5.62 45.07
N ILE A 15 7.34 -6.25 43.97
CA ILE A 15 7.99 -7.43 43.43
C ILE A 15 8.71 -7.02 42.17
N SER A 16 9.83 -6.33 42.35
CA SER A 16 10.89 -6.32 41.33
C SER A 16 11.46 -7.71 41.27
N LYS A 17 10.90 -8.59 40.48
CA LYS A 17 11.66 -9.72 39.95
C LYS A 17 12.54 -9.16 38.84
N LYS A 18 13.71 -8.63 39.19
CA LYS A 18 14.85 -8.73 38.30
C LYS A 18 14.94 -10.20 37.94
N ALA A 19 14.74 -10.56 36.67
CA ALA A 19 15.17 -11.82 36.13
C ALA A 19 16.68 -11.89 36.44
N LYS A 20 17.07 -12.60 37.51
CA LYS A 20 18.42 -13.10 37.65
C LYS A 20 18.59 -14.01 36.45
N GLY A 21 19.52 -13.67 35.58
CA GLY A 21 20.01 -14.56 34.55
C GLY A 21 20.43 -15.85 35.28
N ASP A 22 19.63 -16.86 35.08
CA ASP A 22 20.05 -18.21 35.38
C ASP A 22 21.10 -18.54 34.30
N GLU A 23 22.38 -18.59 34.70
CA GLU A 23 23.43 -19.21 33.89
C GLU A 23 23.20 -20.73 33.84
N GLY A 24 21.94 -21.14 33.61
CA GLY A 24 21.54 -22.49 33.33
C GLY A 24 22.09 -22.90 31.97
N ALA A 25 22.72 -24.06 31.89
CA ALA A 25 23.19 -24.72 30.68
C ALA A 25 22.19 -24.48 29.54
N ARG A 26 22.64 -23.93 28.40
CA ARG A 26 21.80 -23.72 27.20
C ARG A 26 21.07 -25.02 26.90
N GLN A 27 19.76 -25.06 26.99
CA GLN A 27 18.98 -26.22 26.58
C GLN A 27 19.31 -26.46 25.10
N GLY A 28 19.63 -27.70 24.76
CA GLY A 28 19.84 -28.08 23.37
C GLY A 28 18.56 -27.95 22.54
N PRO A 29 18.66 -28.04 21.21
CA PRO A 29 17.50 -27.95 20.31
C PRO A 29 16.47 -29.03 20.67
N SER A 30 15.19 -28.71 20.52
CA SER A 30 14.06 -29.62 20.85
C SER A 30 13.96 -30.84 19.94
N GLY A 31 14.75 -30.89 18.86
CA GLY A 31 14.81 -32.00 17.90
C GLY A 31 16.13 -32.03 17.14
N ALA A 32 16.38 -33.12 16.39
CA ALA A 32 17.54 -33.20 15.51
C ALA A 32 17.46 -32.21 14.35
N LEU A 33 18.57 -31.52 14.08
CA LEU A 33 18.66 -30.63 12.93
C LEU A 33 18.69 -31.46 11.62
N PRO A 34 17.81 -31.12 10.62
CA PRO A 34 17.94 -31.72 9.31
C PRO A 34 19.18 -31.14 8.60
N ALA A 35 19.86 -31.98 7.80
CA ALA A 35 20.97 -31.49 6.98
C ALA A 35 20.52 -30.49 5.89
N SER A 36 19.26 -30.58 5.45
CA SER A 36 18.67 -29.73 4.44
C SER A 36 17.16 -29.66 4.56
N ALA A 37 16.57 -28.58 4.01
CA ALA A 37 15.14 -28.38 3.80
C ALA A 37 14.91 -27.60 2.50
N ASP A 38 13.71 -27.66 1.92
CA ASP A 38 13.38 -26.79 0.78
C ASP A 38 13.26 -25.34 1.24
N VAL A 39 12.67 -25.14 2.43
CA VAL A 39 12.45 -23.82 3.02
C VAL A 39 12.80 -23.84 4.51
N VAL A 40 13.57 -22.84 4.96
CA VAL A 40 13.76 -22.54 6.38
C VAL A 40 12.96 -21.30 6.75
N VAL A 41 12.07 -21.42 7.75
CA VAL A 41 11.34 -20.31 8.36
C VAL A 41 12.04 -19.94 9.67
N ILE A 42 12.48 -18.69 9.80
CA ILE A 42 13.19 -18.20 10.99
C ILE A 42 12.21 -17.38 11.86
N GLY A 43 11.94 -17.89 13.07
CA GLY A 43 11.04 -17.27 14.05
C GLY A 43 9.74 -18.02 14.25
N GLY A 44 9.45 -18.37 15.52
CA GLY A 44 8.28 -19.15 15.94
C GLY A 44 7.12 -18.30 16.49
N GLY A 45 6.99 -17.06 16.06
CA GLY A 45 5.83 -16.24 16.31
C GLY A 45 4.67 -16.54 15.35
N SER A 46 3.60 -15.77 15.45
CA SER A 46 2.40 -15.89 14.60
C SER A 46 2.76 -15.96 13.12
N ALA A 47 3.54 -15.00 12.60
CA ALA A 47 3.91 -14.94 11.19
C ALA A 47 4.63 -16.20 10.70
N GLY A 48 5.61 -16.72 11.48
CA GLY A 48 6.34 -17.92 11.13
C GLY A 48 5.50 -19.20 11.20
N CYS A 49 4.68 -19.35 12.25
CA CYS A 49 3.79 -20.51 12.40
C CYS A 49 2.76 -20.60 11.26
N HIS A 50 2.15 -19.48 10.89
CA HIS A 50 1.21 -19.43 9.75
C HIS A 50 1.92 -19.74 8.42
N THR A 51 3.10 -19.17 8.20
CA THR A 51 3.88 -19.44 6.98
C THR A 51 4.24 -20.92 6.87
N LEU A 52 4.73 -21.53 7.97
CA LEU A 52 5.05 -22.96 8.00
C LEU A 52 3.83 -23.83 7.67
N TYR A 53 2.68 -23.53 8.28
CA TYR A 53 1.43 -24.25 8.03
C TYR A 53 1.04 -24.19 6.56
N HIS A 54 1.07 -23.01 5.94
CA HIS A 54 0.69 -22.88 4.52
C HIS A 54 1.71 -23.51 3.55
N LEU A 55 3.00 -23.55 3.90
CA LEU A 55 4.03 -24.28 3.16
C LEU A 55 3.79 -25.81 3.25
N ALA A 56 3.57 -26.32 4.46
CA ALA A 56 3.31 -27.73 4.70
C ALA A 56 2.05 -28.22 3.97
N ARG A 57 0.95 -27.45 4.00
CA ARG A 57 -0.27 -27.77 3.25
C ARG A 57 -0.08 -27.87 1.74
N ARG A 58 0.98 -27.25 1.21
CA ARG A 58 1.35 -27.28 -0.21
C ARG A 58 2.46 -28.29 -0.52
N GLY A 59 2.76 -29.19 0.45
CA GLY A 59 3.72 -30.28 0.29
C GLY A 59 5.19 -29.86 0.29
N VAL A 60 5.52 -28.68 0.82
CA VAL A 60 6.89 -28.19 0.90
C VAL A 60 7.57 -28.81 2.12
N ASN A 61 8.77 -29.37 1.96
CA ASN A 61 9.63 -29.81 3.06
C ASN A 61 10.21 -28.58 3.75
N ALA A 62 9.54 -28.11 4.83
CA ALA A 62 9.88 -26.89 5.53
C ALA A 62 10.26 -27.15 6.98
N VAL A 63 11.24 -26.38 7.49
CA VAL A 63 11.64 -26.38 8.89
C VAL A 63 11.50 -24.98 9.47
N LEU A 64 10.91 -24.87 10.66
CA LEU A 64 10.86 -23.64 11.44
C LEU A 64 11.86 -23.70 12.58
N LEU A 65 12.70 -22.67 12.71
CA LEU A 65 13.68 -22.50 13.77
C LEU A 65 13.26 -21.36 14.69
N GLU A 66 13.12 -21.68 15.98
CA GLU A 66 12.83 -20.71 17.03
C GLU A 66 13.95 -20.71 18.07
N ARG A 67 14.49 -19.53 18.37
CA ARG A 67 15.63 -19.42 19.29
C ARG A 67 15.30 -19.74 20.77
N ALA A 68 14.03 -19.56 21.16
CA ALA A 68 13.51 -19.89 22.48
C ALA A 68 12.36 -20.91 22.34
N GLN A 69 11.17 -20.56 22.78
CA GLN A 69 9.96 -21.35 22.58
C GLN A 69 9.00 -20.60 21.60
N LEU A 70 8.09 -21.33 20.98
CA LEU A 70 7.06 -20.72 20.16
C LEU A 70 6.37 -19.60 20.93
N THR A 71 6.02 -18.54 20.22
CA THR A 71 5.36 -17.32 20.73
C THR A 71 6.21 -16.40 21.61
N ALA A 72 7.41 -16.78 22.04
CA ALA A 72 8.21 -16.10 23.07
C ALA A 72 8.54 -14.60 22.80
N GLY A 73 8.40 -14.14 21.54
CA GLY A 73 8.54 -12.71 21.17
C GLY A 73 7.27 -11.91 21.47
N THR A 74 6.77 -11.19 20.49
CA THR A 74 5.56 -10.35 20.60
C THR A 74 4.27 -11.18 20.74
N THR A 75 4.22 -12.36 20.16
CA THR A 75 2.97 -13.13 19.95
C THR A 75 2.25 -13.50 21.26
N TRP A 76 2.96 -13.91 22.31
CA TRP A 76 2.34 -14.38 23.55
C TRP A 76 1.57 -13.32 24.34
N HIS A 77 1.93 -12.05 24.18
CA HIS A 77 1.32 -10.93 24.91
C HIS A 77 0.34 -10.12 24.08
N THR A 78 -0.04 -10.57 22.89
CA THR A 78 -1.01 -9.87 22.04
C THR A 78 -2.43 -9.94 22.58
N ALA A 79 -3.24 -8.94 22.30
CA ALA A 79 -4.68 -8.95 22.63
C ALA A 79 -5.48 -9.99 21.83
N GLY A 80 -4.99 -10.46 20.68
CA GLY A 80 -5.63 -11.52 19.88
C GLY A 80 -6.96 -11.15 19.24
N LEU A 81 -7.19 -9.86 18.93
CA LEU A 81 -8.41 -9.38 18.25
C LEU A 81 -8.35 -9.65 16.75
N LEU A 82 -9.49 -10.01 16.15
CA LEU A 82 -9.67 -10.10 14.70
C LEU A 82 -10.86 -9.22 14.29
N TRP A 83 -10.57 -8.20 13.46
CA TRP A 83 -11.53 -7.25 12.92
C TRP A 83 -11.60 -7.43 11.40
N ARG A 84 -12.76 -7.82 10.85
CA ARG A 84 -12.91 -8.13 9.42
C ARG A 84 -13.04 -6.90 8.52
N LEU A 85 -13.63 -5.83 9.02
CA LEU A 85 -13.85 -4.61 8.27
C LEU A 85 -12.62 -3.70 8.31
N ARG A 86 -12.12 -3.32 7.13
CA ARG A 86 -10.97 -2.45 6.93
C ARG A 86 -11.22 -1.51 5.75
N PRO A 87 -10.56 -0.33 5.71
CA PRO A 87 -10.72 0.63 4.61
C PRO A 87 -9.94 0.23 3.34
N ASN A 88 -9.70 -1.06 3.13
CA ASN A 88 -8.94 -1.61 2.00
C ASN A 88 -9.41 -3.02 1.67
N ASP A 89 -9.64 -3.31 0.38
CA ASP A 89 -10.15 -4.59 -0.10
C ASP A 89 -9.17 -5.76 0.12
N VAL A 90 -7.88 -5.52 -0.05
CA VAL A 90 -6.83 -6.54 0.17
C VAL A 90 -6.77 -6.93 1.65
N ASP A 91 -6.83 -5.95 2.55
CA ASP A 91 -6.89 -6.20 4.00
C ASP A 91 -8.09 -7.09 4.34
N ILE A 92 -9.27 -6.78 3.81
CA ILE A 92 -10.50 -7.56 4.03
C ILE A 92 -10.34 -9.00 3.55
N GLN A 93 -9.73 -9.22 2.38
CA GLN A 93 -9.49 -10.56 1.84
C GLN A 93 -8.49 -11.35 2.70
N LEU A 94 -7.38 -10.73 3.12
CA LEU A 94 -6.40 -11.36 4.02
C LEU A 94 -7.04 -11.78 5.35
N LEU A 95 -7.91 -10.94 5.91
CA LEU A 95 -8.66 -11.24 7.14
C LEU A 95 -9.71 -12.33 6.95
N ALA A 96 -10.35 -12.39 5.76
CA ALA A 96 -11.26 -13.47 5.41
C ALA A 96 -10.52 -14.82 5.35
N ASN A 97 -9.33 -14.85 4.73
CA ASN A 97 -8.47 -16.04 4.68
C ASN A 97 -8.02 -16.47 6.08
N SER A 98 -7.61 -15.53 6.93
CA SER A 98 -7.26 -15.82 8.33
C SER A 98 -8.43 -16.46 9.09
N ARG A 99 -9.65 -15.90 8.96
CA ARG A 99 -10.85 -16.45 9.63
C ARG A 99 -11.24 -17.84 9.10
N GLN A 100 -11.14 -18.05 7.80
CA GLN A 100 -11.41 -19.36 7.20
C GLN A 100 -10.46 -20.42 7.75
N MET A 101 -9.17 -20.10 7.83
CA MET A 101 -8.14 -20.98 8.40
C MET A 101 -8.47 -21.34 9.86
N LEU A 102 -8.83 -20.38 10.71
CA LEU A 102 -9.17 -20.62 12.11
C LEU A 102 -10.30 -21.66 12.26
N ARG A 103 -11.29 -21.64 11.39
CA ARG A 103 -12.41 -22.61 11.39
C ARG A 103 -11.99 -24.02 10.95
N GLN A 104 -10.92 -24.12 10.15
CA GLN A 104 -10.43 -25.41 9.64
C GLN A 104 -9.48 -26.09 10.63
N LEU A 105 -8.70 -25.32 11.39
CA LEU A 105 -7.63 -25.83 12.24
C LEU A 105 -8.11 -26.83 13.31
N GLU A 106 -9.26 -26.59 13.92
CA GLU A 106 -9.81 -27.51 14.94
C GLU A 106 -10.13 -28.87 14.31
N ALA A 107 -10.77 -28.89 13.14
CA ALA A 107 -11.05 -30.13 12.43
C ALA A 107 -9.79 -30.86 11.95
N GLU A 108 -8.74 -30.14 11.60
CA GLU A 108 -7.47 -30.68 11.10
C GLU A 108 -6.57 -31.23 12.23
N THR A 109 -6.73 -30.71 13.45
CA THR A 109 -5.79 -30.96 14.55
C THR A 109 -6.41 -31.57 15.78
N GLU A 110 -7.70 -31.55 15.92
CA GLU A 110 -8.43 -31.88 17.16
C GLU A 110 -8.00 -30.98 18.34
N LEU A 111 -7.38 -29.82 18.06
CA LEU A 111 -7.03 -28.81 19.06
C LEU A 111 -7.88 -27.57 18.84
N ASP A 112 -8.42 -27.02 19.93
CA ASP A 112 -9.06 -25.71 19.91
C ASP A 112 -8.02 -24.61 19.60
N PRO A 113 -8.16 -23.85 18.51
CA PRO A 113 -7.25 -22.75 18.20
C PRO A 113 -7.50 -21.50 19.08
N GLY A 114 -8.38 -21.59 20.07
CA GLY A 114 -8.73 -20.49 20.96
C GLY A 114 -9.57 -19.40 20.29
N TRP A 115 -10.32 -19.75 19.21
CA TRP A 115 -11.16 -18.80 18.48
C TRP A 115 -12.54 -18.67 19.11
N ILE A 116 -12.90 -17.43 19.47
CA ILE A 116 -14.24 -17.08 19.98
C ILE A 116 -14.83 -15.98 19.07
N GLN A 117 -15.88 -16.34 18.32
CA GLN A 117 -16.61 -15.37 17.50
C GLN A 117 -17.69 -14.71 18.36
N ASN A 118 -17.35 -13.60 19.02
CA ASN A 118 -18.27 -12.84 19.86
C ASN A 118 -18.71 -11.50 19.25
N GLY A 119 -18.28 -11.19 18.02
CA GLY A 119 -18.60 -9.96 17.32
C GLY A 119 -17.72 -8.78 17.72
N GLY A 120 -17.83 -7.70 16.94
CA GLY A 120 -17.10 -6.46 17.13
C GLY A 120 -17.97 -5.24 16.86
N ILE A 121 -17.90 -4.24 17.71
CA ILE A 121 -18.63 -2.98 17.62
C ILE A 121 -17.62 -1.83 17.47
N PHE A 122 -17.78 -1.02 16.45
CA PHE A 122 -16.99 0.18 16.19
C PHE A 122 -17.81 1.40 16.58
N ILE A 123 -17.36 2.18 17.54
CA ILE A 123 -18.09 3.33 18.11
C ILE A 123 -17.76 4.61 17.36
N ALA A 124 -18.77 5.42 17.02
CA ALA A 124 -18.62 6.73 16.40
C ALA A 124 -19.13 7.84 17.32
N HIS A 125 -18.24 8.75 17.72
CA HIS A 125 -18.59 9.89 18.59
C HIS A 125 -19.10 11.11 17.82
N ASN A 126 -18.90 11.15 16.50
CA ASN A 126 -19.33 12.24 15.64
C ASN A 126 -19.82 11.73 14.27
N GLN A 127 -20.49 12.63 13.52
CA GLN A 127 -21.07 12.29 12.23
C GLN A 127 -20.02 11.87 11.19
N THR A 128 -18.84 12.51 11.16
CA THR A 128 -17.78 12.19 10.20
C THR A 128 -17.27 10.76 10.41
N ARG A 129 -17.07 10.34 11.66
CA ARG A 129 -16.70 8.96 12.01
C ARG A 129 -17.81 7.97 11.62
N LEU A 130 -19.06 8.33 11.84
CA LEU A 130 -20.18 7.49 11.44
C LEU A 130 -20.27 7.34 9.91
N ASP A 131 -19.94 8.38 9.17
CA ASP A 131 -19.87 8.33 7.71
C ASP A 131 -18.70 7.44 7.24
N GLU A 132 -17.54 7.46 7.91
CA GLU A 132 -16.49 6.47 7.67
C GLU A 132 -17.00 5.04 7.88
N TYR A 133 -17.73 4.79 8.96
CA TYR A 133 -18.27 3.46 9.22
C TYR A 133 -19.36 3.04 8.23
N ARG A 134 -20.19 3.96 7.76
CA ARG A 134 -21.10 3.70 6.64
C ARG A 134 -20.34 3.32 5.36
N ARG A 135 -19.21 4.00 5.10
CA ARG A 135 -18.33 3.64 3.99
C ARG A 135 -17.76 2.23 4.17
N LEU A 136 -17.26 1.88 5.36
CA LEU A 136 -16.79 0.52 5.65
C LEU A 136 -17.90 -0.52 5.50
N ALA A 137 -19.12 -0.19 5.90
CA ALA A 137 -20.30 -1.05 5.75
C ALA A 137 -20.59 -1.35 4.27
N THR A 138 -20.55 -0.34 3.37
CA THR A 138 -20.81 -0.56 1.94
C THR A 138 -19.74 -1.44 1.30
N VAL A 139 -18.46 -1.21 1.61
CA VAL A 139 -17.33 -2.05 1.14
C VAL A 139 -17.49 -3.48 1.65
N GLY A 140 -17.77 -3.64 2.95
CA GLY A 140 -17.98 -4.94 3.58
C GLY A 140 -19.13 -5.71 2.93
N SER A 141 -20.27 -5.05 2.72
CA SER A 141 -21.44 -5.66 2.08
C SER A 141 -21.16 -6.10 0.65
N ALA A 142 -20.46 -5.27 -0.14
CA ALA A 142 -20.06 -5.61 -1.51
C ALA A 142 -19.09 -6.80 -1.57
N LEU A 143 -18.33 -7.05 -0.51
CA LEU A 143 -17.39 -8.17 -0.36
C LEU A 143 -17.97 -9.34 0.45
N GLY A 144 -19.29 -9.36 0.71
CA GLY A 144 -19.97 -10.45 1.42
C GLY A 144 -19.69 -10.51 2.93
N ILE A 145 -19.31 -9.39 3.55
CA ILE A 145 -19.14 -9.29 5.00
C ILE A 145 -20.45 -8.82 5.65
N GLU A 146 -21.02 -9.65 6.49
CA GLU A 146 -22.18 -9.27 7.30
C GLU A 146 -21.81 -8.14 8.26
N ASN A 147 -22.57 -7.06 8.21
CA ASN A 147 -22.38 -5.89 9.06
C ASN A 147 -23.67 -5.08 9.17
N GLN A 148 -23.75 -4.25 10.20
CA GLN A 148 -24.92 -3.40 10.44
C GLN A 148 -24.51 -2.09 11.12
N VAL A 149 -25.00 -0.96 10.59
CA VAL A 149 -24.93 0.34 11.27
C VAL A 149 -26.05 0.44 12.28
N LEU A 150 -25.71 0.75 13.53
CA LEU A 150 -26.62 0.74 14.68
C LEU A 150 -26.81 2.14 15.26
N SER A 151 -28.00 2.37 15.86
CA SER A 151 -28.26 3.48 16.75
C SER A 151 -27.52 3.31 18.10
N PRO A 152 -27.36 4.37 18.91
CA PRO A 152 -26.82 4.26 20.26
C PRO A 152 -27.61 3.27 21.14
N GLU A 153 -28.94 3.30 21.05
CA GLU A 153 -29.84 2.44 21.84
C GLU A 153 -29.70 0.97 21.44
N ASP A 154 -29.61 0.66 20.15
CA ASP A 154 -29.40 -0.71 19.66
C ASP A 154 -27.98 -1.21 19.99
N THR A 155 -27.00 -0.32 19.96
CA THR A 155 -25.64 -0.63 20.40
C THR A 155 -25.59 -0.99 21.90
N GLN A 156 -26.29 -0.23 22.74
CA GLN A 156 -26.37 -0.51 24.19
C GLN A 156 -27.07 -1.86 24.48
N LYS A 157 -28.05 -2.28 23.66
CA LYS A 157 -28.63 -3.63 23.81
C LYS A 157 -27.60 -4.73 23.61
N LEU A 158 -26.66 -4.56 22.71
CA LEU A 158 -25.55 -5.50 22.47
C LEU A 158 -24.48 -5.42 23.56
N PHE A 159 -24.22 -4.23 24.11
CA PHE A 159 -23.22 -4.01 25.16
C PHE A 159 -23.79 -3.10 26.25
N PRO A 160 -24.47 -3.67 27.27
CA PRO A 160 -25.29 -2.91 28.23
C PRO A 160 -24.50 -1.92 29.13
N LEU A 161 -23.18 -2.01 29.19
CA LEU A 161 -22.36 -1.13 30.02
C LEU A 161 -22.00 0.21 29.33
N LEU A 162 -22.31 0.35 28.02
CA LEU A 162 -22.07 1.60 27.29
C LEU A 162 -23.06 2.68 27.69
N ASP A 163 -22.58 3.91 27.70
CA ASP A 163 -23.42 5.09 27.80
C ASP A 163 -23.90 5.52 26.41
N PRO A 164 -25.18 5.33 26.03
CA PRO A 164 -25.65 5.68 24.70
C PRO A 164 -25.63 7.18 24.41
N SER A 165 -25.50 8.03 25.44
CA SER A 165 -25.36 9.48 25.25
C SER A 165 -23.95 9.91 24.83
N ALA A 166 -22.96 9.02 24.93
CA ALA A 166 -21.56 9.30 24.65
C ALA A 166 -21.20 9.22 23.17
N PHE A 167 -22.07 8.68 22.29
CA PHE A 167 -21.78 8.45 20.87
C PHE A 167 -23.01 8.61 19.98
N VAL A 168 -22.81 8.76 18.67
CA VAL A 168 -23.90 9.03 17.72
C VAL A 168 -24.34 7.80 16.92
N GLY A 169 -23.60 6.70 17.02
CA GLY A 169 -23.91 5.44 16.34
C GLY A 169 -22.72 4.49 16.36
N ALA A 170 -22.92 3.31 15.78
CA ALA A 170 -21.88 2.29 15.72
C ALA A 170 -21.99 1.43 14.46
N LEU A 171 -20.90 0.71 14.13
CA LEU A 171 -20.88 -0.34 13.12
C LEU A 171 -20.65 -1.68 13.83
N TYR A 172 -21.55 -2.63 13.64
CA TYR A 172 -21.48 -3.98 14.19
C TYR A 172 -21.05 -4.99 13.13
N SER A 173 -20.08 -5.83 13.46
CA SER A 173 -19.59 -6.94 12.63
C SER A 173 -19.69 -8.24 13.43
N PRO A 174 -20.73 -9.07 13.21
CA PRO A 174 -20.95 -10.31 13.98
C PRO A 174 -19.89 -11.39 13.72
N GLY A 175 -19.18 -11.27 12.61
CA GLY A 175 -18.11 -12.20 12.22
C GLY A 175 -16.75 -11.96 12.87
N ASP A 176 -16.59 -10.88 13.60
CA ASP A 176 -15.40 -10.54 14.36
C ASP A 176 -15.26 -11.39 15.64
N GLY A 177 -14.09 -11.39 16.26
CA GLY A 177 -13.87 -12.16 17.46
C GLY A 177 -12.46 -12.03 18.02
N VAL A 178 -12.13 -12.97 18.89
CA VAL A 178 -10.82 -13.06 19.54
C VAL A 178 -10.22 -14.45 19.40
N MET A 179 -8.90 -14.52 19.48
CA MET A 179 -8.15 -15.77 19.47
C MET A 179 -7.10 -15.79 20.58
N ASP A 180 -6.81 -16.98 21.10
CA ASP A 180 -5.69 -17.16 22.02
C ASP A 180 -4.40 -17.40 21.22
N PRO A 181 -3.34 -16.60 21.42
CA PRO A 181 -2.12 -16.71 20.64
C PRO A 181 -1.35 -18.01 20.85
N ALA A 182 -1.35 -18.53 22.06
CA ALA A 182 -0.62 -19.76 22.37
C ALA A 182 -1.35 -20.99 21.81
N MET A 183 -2.68 -21.06 22.00
CA MET A 183 -3.52 -22.13 21.46
C MET A 183 -3.47 -22.15 19.94
N LEU A 184 -3.56 -21.00 19.28
CA LEU A 184 -3.46 -20.90 17.83
C LEU A 184 -2.12 -21.39 17.30
N CYS A 185 -0.99 -20.92 17.87
CA CYS A 185 0.32 -21.36 17.42
C CYS A 185 0.57 -22.87 17.70
N ALA A 186 0.01 -23.42 18.78
CA ALA A 186 0.07 -24.85 19.05
C ALA A 186 -0.72 -25.68 18.02
N ALA A 187 -1.91 -25.22 17.64
CA ALA A 187 -2.71 -25.86 16.59
C ALA A 187 -2.01 -25.78 15.21
N LEU A 188 -1.46 -24.61 14.86
CA LEU A 188 -0.67 -24.44 13.63
C LEU A 188 0.57 -25.37 13.60
N LYS A 189 1.31 -25.45 14.71
CA LYS A 189 2.44 -26.38 14.85
C LYS A 189 2.00 -27.81 14.58
N LYS A 190 0.92 -28.27 15.26
CA LYS A 190 0.39 -29.63 15.09
C LYS A 190 -0.04 -29.89 13.65
N ALA A 191 -0.81 -28.96 13.03
CA ALA A 191 -1.24 -29.09 11.65
C ALA A 191 -0.05 -29.23 10.69
N ALA A 192 0.95 -28.35 10.82
CA ALA A 192 2.14 -28.38 9.98
C ALA A 192 2.97 -29.66 10.18
N THR A 193 3.16 -30.11 11.43
CA THR A 193 3.94 -31.33 11.73
C THR A 193 3.20 -32.60 11.29
N ASN A 194 1.88 -32.65 11.36
CA ASN A 194 1.09 -33.76 10.81
C ASN A 194 1.30 -33.91 9.28
N LEU A 195 1.65 -32.80 8.59
CA LEU A 195 1.95 -32.76 7.17
C LEU A 195 3.45 -32.92 6.84
N GLY A 196 4.29 -33.22 7.85
CA GLY A 196 5.72 -33.52 7.68
C GLY A 196 6.66 -32.34 7.89
N ALA A 197 6.18 -31.14 8.18
CA ALA A 197 7.06 -30.03 8.54
C ALA A 197 7.71 -30.24 9.91
N GLN A 198 8.87 -29.60 10.14
CA GLN A 198 9.60 -29.69 11.42
C GLN A 198 9.56 -28.34 12.12
N VAL A 199 9.44 -28.38 13.45
CA VAL A 199 9.56 -27.21 14.33
C VAL A 199 10.63 -27.50 15.36
N ILE A 200 11.69 -26.70 15.40
CA ILE A 200 12.83 -26.83 16.27
C ILE A 200 12.94 -25.60 17.16
N GLU A 201 12.61 -25.77 18.42
CA GLU A 201 12.70 -24.74 19.46
C GLU A 201 14.09 -24.82 20.13
N ASN A 202 14.49 -23.73 20.81
CA ASN A 202 15.82 -23.56 21.42
C ASN A 202 16.97 -23.63 20.39
N CYS A 203 16.67 -23.22 19.13
CA CYS A 203 17.62 -23.22 18.03
C CYS A 203 17.57 -21.87 17.32
N GLY A 204 18.37 -20.91 17.74
CA GLY A 204 18.51 -19.62 17.09
C GLY A 204 19.31 -19.71 15.79
N VAL A 205 19.00 -18.87 14.84
CA VAL A 205 19.83 -18.66 13.63
C VAL A 205 20.85 -17.57 13.91
N ASP A 206 22.14 -17.91 13.74
CA ASP A 206 23.25 -16.97 13.91
C ASP A 206 23.48 -16.14 12.63
N ASP A 207 23.36 -16.79 11.46
CA ASP A 207 23.60 -16.13 10.18
C ASP A 207 22.89 -16.81 9.01
N LEU A 208 22.74 -16.02 7.92
CA LEU A 208 22.39 -16.50 6.58
C LEU A 208 23.66 -16.98 5.87
N LEU A 209 23.60 -18.16 5.27
CA LEU A 209 24.65 -18.65 4.38
C LEU A 209 24.35 -18.18 2.96
N LEU A 210 25.27 -17.39 2.39
CA LEU A 210 25.10 -16.77 1.09
C LEU A 210 26.16 -17.25 0.10
N GLU A 211 25.76 -17.44 -1.14
CA GLU A 211 26.64 -17.68 -2.27
C GLU A 211 26.66 -16.48 -3.20
N GLN A 212 27.84 -16.10 -3.69
CA GLN A 212 28.00 -15.10 -4.74
C GLN A 212 27.75 -15.77 -6.08
N ILE A 213 26.76 -15.29 -6.82
CA ILE A 213 26.44 -15.73 -8.18
C ILE A 213 26.72 -14.59 -9.16
N SER A 214 26.80 -14.88 -10.45
CA SER A 214 27.10 -13.88 -11.48
C SER A 214 26.13 -12.68 -11.48
N SER A 215 24.90 -12.90 -11.04
CA SER A 215 23.83 -11.91 -11.04
C SER A 215 23.58 -11.26 -9.67
N GLY A 216 24.35 -11.59 -8.62
CA GLY A 216 24.15 -11.09 -7.26
C GLY A 216 24.48 -12.11 -6.17
N ARG A 217 23.66 -12.17 -5.12
CA ARG A 217 23.81 -13.10 -4.02
C ARG A 217 22.55 -13.96 -3.89
N LYS A 218 22.74 -15.22 -3.51
CA LYS A 218 21.67 -16.20 -3.28
C LYS A 218 21.84 -16.81 -1.89
N VAL A 219 20.73 -17.08 -1.18
CA VAL A 219 20.79 -17.88 0.03
C VAL A 219 21.08 -19.36 -0.32
N VAL A 220 21.89 -20.02 0.50
CA VAL A 220 22.19 -21.46 0.39
C VAL A 220 21.93 -22.20 1.69
N GLY A 221 21.53 -21.50 2.75
CA GLY A 221 21.21 -22.09 4.05
C GLY A 221 21.25 -21.09 5.19
N VAL A 222 21.21 -21.63 6.38
CA VAL A 222 21.37 -20.89 7.66
C VAL A 222 22.39 -21.55 8.53
N SER A 223 23.13 -20.77 9.33
CA SER A 223 24.03 -21.26 10.38
C SER A 223 23.34 -21.14 11.74
N THR A 224 23.50 -22.17 12.55
CA THR A 224 23.00 -22.24 13.93
C THR A 224 24.10 -22.68 14.89
N PRO A 225 23.99 -22.46 16.20
CA PRO A 225 24.96 -22.96 17.18
C PRO A 225 25.14 -24.49 17.19
N PHE A 226 24.21 -25.20 16.52
CA PHE A 226 24.18 -26.69 16.52
C PHE A 226 24.52 -27.28 15.14
N GLY A 227 24.84 -26.44 14.15
CA GLY A 227 25.20 -26.80 12.79
C GLY A 227 24.41 -26.03 11.73
N ASP A 228 24.80 -26.24 10.48
CA ASP A 228 24.24 -25.58 9.34
C ASP A 228 23.08 -26.41 8.75
N ILE A 229 22.06 -25.69 8.21
CA ILE A 229 20.97 -26.30 7.46
C ILE A 229 21.00 -25.71 6.04
N LYS A 230 21.18 -26.55 5.03
CA LYS A 230 21.12 -26.15 3.62
C LYS A 230 19.68 -25.87 3.21
N ALA A 231 19.45 -24.74 2.56
CA ALA A 231 18.14 -24.40 2.01
C ALA A 231 18.29 -23.39 0.87
N GLU A 232 17.49 -23.52 -0.17
CA GLU A 232 17.48 -22.58 -1.28
C GLU A 232 16.53 -21.40 -1.04
N LYS A 233 15.64 -21.50 -0.05
CA LYS A 233 14.66 -20.46 0.29
C LYS A 233 14.59 -20.28 1.80
N ILE A 234 14.59 -19.03 2.24
CA ILE A 234 14.55 -18.66 3.65
C ILE A 234 13.48 -17.59 3.85
N VAL A 235 12.66 -17.73 4.90
CA VAL A 235 11.68 -16.74 5.32
C VAL A 235 12.10 -16.12 6.64
N ASN A 236 12.35 -14.80 6.62
CA ASN A 236 12.59 -14.00 7.81
C ASN A 236 11.25 -13.61 8.46
N ALA A 237 10.85 -14.31 9.51
CA ALA A 237 9.66 -14.04 10.31
C ALA A 237 10.02 -13.69 11.78
N THR A 238 11.16 -13.03 11.99
CA THR A 238 11.77 -12.80 13.31
C THR A 238 11.23 -11.58 14.07
N GLY A 239 10.07 -11.03 13.64
CA GLY A 239 9.37 -9.95 14.35
C GLY A 239 10.25 -8.71 14.54
N VAL A 240 10.37 -8.20 15.77
CA VAL A 240 11.14 -6.98 16.09
C VAL A 240 12.63 -7.09 15.78
N TRP A 241 13.18 -8.30 15.63
CA TRP A 241 14.58 -8.56 15.27
C TRP A 241 14.81 -8.76 13.77
N GLY A 242 13.76 -8.65 12.96
CA GLY A 242 13.83 -8.89 11.49
C GLY A 242 14.84 -8.00 10.78
N ARG A 243 14.98 -6.75 11.22
CA ARG A 243 15.98 -5.81 10.70
C ARG A 243 17.41 -6.27 10.98
N ASP A 244 17.69 -6.73 12.20
CA ASP A 244 19.05 -7.08 12.63
C ASP A 244 19.61 -8.30 11.89
N LEU A 245 18.74 -9.25 11.56
CA LEU A 245 19.13 -10.47 10.83
C LEU A 245 19.74 -10.14 9.45
N VAL A 246 19.19 -9.14 8.74
CA VAL A 246 19.54 -8.89 7.34
C VAL A 246 20.39 -7.63 7.12
N ALA A 247 20.50 -6.75 8.11
CA ALA A 247 21.23 -5.48 7.99
C ALA A 247 22.72 -5.70 7.62
N LYS A 248 23.37 -6.69 8.21
CA LYS A 248 24.76 -7.05 7.93
C LYS A 248 24.97 -7.58 6.51
N HIS A 249 23.90 -8.01 5.87
CA HIS A 249 23.88 -8.44 4.47
C HIS A 249 23.43 -7.33 3.50
N GLY A 250 23.29 -6.09 3.98
CA GLY A 250 23.00 -4.92 3.14
C GLY A 250 21.53 -4.77 2.76
N THR A 251 20.61 -5.51 3.38
CA THR A 251 19.18 -5.25 3.31
C THR A 251 18.74 -4.49 4.55
N HIS A 252 18.03 -3.39 4.35
CA HIS A 252 17.60 -2.49 5.42
C HIS A 252 16.07 -2.44 5.49
N LEU A 253 15.51 -3.15 6.48
CA LEU A 253 14.06 -3.14 6.71
C LEU A 253 13.66 -1.87 7.45
N PRO A 254 12.74 -1.05 6.90
CA PRO A 254 12.28 0.17 7.55
C PRO A 254 11.27 -0.16 8.65
N MET A 255 11.76 -0.48 9.84
CA MET A 255 10.93 -0.78 11.01
C MET A 255 11.63 -0.41 12.30
N VAL A 256 10.86 -0.08 13.32
CA VAL A 256 11.33 0.22 14.68
C VAL A 256 10.50 -0.51 15.72
N PRO A 257 11.10 -0.94 16.84
CA PRO A 257 10.36 -1.45 17.98
C PRO A 257 9.78 -0.30 18.80
N MET A 258 8.53 -0.47 19.26
CA MET A 258 7.86 0.46 20.19
C MET A 258 7.20 -0.33 21.30
N LYS A 259 6.98 0.31 22.45
CA LYS A 259 6.11 -0.23 23.50
C LYS A 259 4.67 -0.22 22.99
N HIS A 260 3.96 -1.32 23.22
CA HIS A 260 2.52 -1.39 23.07
C HIS A 260 1.90 -2.07 24.27
N ALA A 261 0.76 -1.55 24.75
CA ALA A 261 0.29 -1.91 26.07
C ALA A 261 -1.23 -2.11 26.14
N TYR A 262 -1.64 -2.93 27.11
CA TYR A 262 -3.02 -3.00 27.57
C TYR A 262 -3.07 -3.34 29.07
N ILE A 263 -4.24 -3.10 29.68
CA ILE A 263 -4.54 -3.52 31.05
C ILE A 263 -5.68 -4.53 31.05
N VAL A 264 -5.72 -5.37 32.06
CA VAL A 264 -6.82 -6.29 32.33
C VAL A 264 -7.54 -5.83 33.60
N SER A 265 -8.84 -5.62 33.53
CA SER A 265 -9.64 -5.22 34.70
C SER A 265 -9.80 -6.36 35.72
N GLU A 266 -10.24 -6.01 36.90
CA GLU A 266 -10.90 -6.98 37.80
C GLU A 266 -12.15 -7.54 37.13
N SER A 267 -12.75 -8.58 37.74
CA SER A 267 -13.99 -9.18 37.26
C SER A 267 -15.13 -8.15 37.21
N ILE A 268 -15.81 -8.10 36.08
CA ILE A 268 -16.96 -7.22 35.82
C ILE A 268 -18.18 -8.11 35.56
N PRO A 269 -19.19 -8.07 36.43
CA PRO A 269 -20.41 -8.87 36.22
C PRO A 269 -21.10 -8.55 34.89
N GLY A 270 -21.49 -9.57 34.14
CA GLY A 270 -22.26 -9.45 32.90
C GLY A 270 -21.48 -9.19 31.62
N VAL A 271 -20.12 -9.13 31.66
CA VAL A 271 -19.32 -8.90 30.42
C VAL A 271 -19.06 -10.18 29.62
N ARG A 272 -19.18 -11.34 30.22
CA ARG A 272 -18.88 -12.61 29.56
C ARG A 272 -19.74 -12.80 28.31
N GLY A 273 -19.10 -13.06 27.17
CA GLY A 273 -19.76 -13.31 25.88
C GLY A 273 -20.25 -12.04 25.17
N LEU A 274 -20.03 -10.84 25.71
CA LEU A 274 -20.33 -9.59 25.00
C LEU A 274 -19.38 -9.42 23.79
N PRO A 275 -19.80 -8.64 22.78
CA PRO A 275 -18.92 -8.24 21.66
C PRO A 275 -17.70 -7.45 22.12
N ASN A 276 -16.65 -7.48 21.33
CA ASN A 276 -15.52 -6.57 21.52
C ASN A 276 -15.89 -5.15 21.07
N ILE A 277 -15.28 -4.15 21.69
CA ILE A 277 -15.46 -2.72 21.34
C ILE A 277 -14.20 -2.20 20.68
N ARG A 278 -14.37 -1.36 19.69
CA ARG A 278 -13.31 -0.54 19.10
C ARG A 278 -13.81 0.90 19.00
N ASP A 279 -13.18 1.76 19.78
CA ASP A 279 -13.44 3.19 19.80
C ASP A 279 -12.23 3.91 19.21
N HIS A 280 -12.36 4.29 17.96
CA HIS A 280 -11.28 4.94 17.23
C HIS A 280 -11.09 6.42 17.67
N ASP A 281 -12.15 7.11 18.07
CA ASP A 281 -12.08 8.53 18.43
C ASP A 281 -11.41 8.76 19.78
N TYR A 282 -11.58 7.83 20.73
CA TYR A 282 -10.85 7.84 22.02
C TYR A 282 -9.65 6.89 22.03
N SER A 283 -9.28 6.32 20.88
CA SER A 283 -8.17 5.38 20.71
C SER A 283 -8.18 4.26 21.75
N THR A 284 -9.34 3.61 21.92
CA THR A 284 -9.54 2.58 22.94
C THR A 284 -10.21 1.34 22.35
N TYR A 285 -9.81 0.16 22.79
CA TYR A 285 -10.54 -1.07 22.52
C TYR A 285 -10.86 -1.81 23.81
N PHE A 286 -11.99 -2.55 23.83
CA PHE A 286 -12.32 -3.54 24.85
C PHE A 286 -12.32 -4.92 24.21
N ARG A 287 -11.44 -5.78 24.69
CA ARG A 287 -11.48 -7.22 24.41
C ARG A 287 -12.08 -7.93 25.60
N ILE A 288 -13.08 -8.76 25.38
CA ILE A 288 -13.68 -9.55 26.45
C ILE A 288 -12.80 -10.78 26.73
N GLN A 289 -12.36 -10.92 27.98
CA GLN A 289 -11.51 -12.00 28.45
C GLN A 289 -12.17 -12.68 29.67
N GLY A 290 -12.99 -13.69 29.38
CA GLY A 290 -13.79 -14.32 30.44
C GLY A 290 -14.78 -13.34 31.06
N ASP A 291 -14.58 -13.01 32.33
CA ASP A 291 -15.37 -12.05 33.12
C ASP A 291 -14.67 -10.69 33.30
N ALA A 292 -13.60 -10.43 32.57
CA ALA A 292 -12.83 -9.18 32.60
C ALA A 292 -12.77 -8.50 31.23
N ILE A 293 -12.45 -7.21 31.25
CA ILE A 293 -12.16 -6.42 30.04
C ILE A 293 -10.66 -6.20 29.96
N CYS A 294 -10.07 -6.65 28.85
CA CYS A 294 -8.75 -6.26 28.42
C CYS A 294 -8.89 -4.96 27.61
N MET A 295 -8.25 -3.87 28.04
CA MET A 295 -8.38 -2.52 27.48
C MET A 295 -7.02 -1.96 27.10
N GLY A 296 -6.91 -1.48 25.88
CA GLY A 296 -5.72 -0.82 25.32
C GLY A 296 -6.09 0.06 24.14
N GLY A 297 -5.10 0.54 23.41
CA GLY A 297 -5.29 1.44 22.27
C GLY A 297 -3.96 1.82 21.64
N TYR A 298 -3.96 2.91 20.88
CA TYR A 298 -2.75 3.49 20.28
C TYR A 298 -2.52 4.87 20.88
N GLU A 299 -1.51 4.98 21.70
CA GLU A 299 -1.19 6.21 22.41
C GLU A 299 -0.80 7.32 21.41
N PRO A 300 -1.21 8.57 21.65
CA PRO A 300 -0.81 9.70 20.81
C PRO A 300 0.68 10.08 20.99
N ASN A 301 1.35 9.52 21.97
CA ASN A 301 2.78 9.69 22.22
C ASN A 301 3.45 8.32 22.50
N PRO A 302 3.57 7.44 21.48
CA PRO A 302 4.14 6.12 21.66
C PRO A 302 5.63 6.17 22.04
N ILE A 303 6.07 5.19 22.83
CA ILE A 303 7.45 5.09 23.28
C ILE A 303 8.25 4.21 22.32
N LEU A 304 9.18 4.83 21.59
CA LEU A 304 10.14 4.10 20.78
C LEU A 304 11.16 3.42 21.68
N LEU A 305 11.43 2.16 21.38
CA LEU A 305 12.47 1.37 22.05
C LEU A 305 13.80 1.52 21.30
N GLU A 306 14.88 1.49 22.07
CA GLU A 306 16.18 1.09 21.53
C GLU A 306 16.13 -0.37 21.09
N PRO A 307 17.13 -0.89 20.35
CA PRO A 307 17.11 -2.28 19.92
C PRO A 307 16.75 -3.25 21.04
N VAL A 308 15.77 -4.12 20.81
CA VAL A 308 15.36 -5.14 21.79
C VAL A 308 16.46 -6.17 21.91
N ALA A 309 16.87 -6.48 23.13
CA ALA A 309 17.93 -7.45 23.38
C ALA A 309 17.62 -8.83 22.76
N LYS A 310 18.65 -9.51 22.24
CA LYS A 310 18.46 -10.80 21.54
C LYS A 310 17.95 -11.91 22.47
N ASP A 311 18.23 -11.82 23.75
CA ASP A 311 17.80 -12.75 24.80
C ASP A 311 16.45 -12.37 25.45
N PHE A 312 15.80 -11.30 24.97
CA PHE A 312 14.48 -10.92 25.45
C PHE A 312 13.42 -11.93 24.95
N HIS A 313 12.85 -12.70 25.87
CA HIS A 313 11.78 -13.66 25.60
C HIS A 313 10.84 -13.75 26.80
N PHE A 314 9.55 -13.89 26.55
CA PHE A 314 8.50 -13.87 27.57
C PHE A 314 8.62 -12.69 28.56
N GLY A 315 9.21 -11.59 28.11
CA GLY A 315 9.45 -10.40 28.90
C GLY A 315 8.40 -9.31 28.68
N LEU A 316 8.22 -8.48 29.67
CA LEU A 316 7.37 -7.29 29.61
C LEU A 316 8.14 -6.09 30.17
N TYR A 317 7.80 -4.90 29.68
CA TYR A 317 8.24 -3.63 30.22
C TYR A 317 7.25 -3.13 31.28
N GLU A 318 7.68 -2.22 32.10
CA GLU A 318 6.76 -1.47 32.98
C GLU A 318 5.87 -0.58 32.12
N LEU A 319 4.59 -0.50 32.50
CA LEU A 319 3.61 0.38 31.89
C LEU A 319 3.90 1.82 32.28
N ASP A 320 3.99 2.72 31.32
CA ASP A 320 4.01 4.13 31.54
C ASP A 320 2.57 4.66 31.66
N TRP A 321 2.15 4.91 32.88
CA TRP A 321 0.80 5.36 33.17
C TRP A 321 0.48 6.75 32.62
N SER A 322 1.48 7.64 32.48
CA SER A 322 1.26 8.98 31.93
C SER A 322 0.93 8.93 30.43
N VAL A 323 1.51 7.98 29.70
CA VAL A 323 1.21 7.72 28.30
C VAL A 323 -0.10 6.95 28.15
N PHE A 324 -0.38 6.00 29.03
CA PHE A 324 -1.55 5.14 28.97
C PHE A 324 -2.86 5.81 29.45
N GLU A 325 -2.78 6.93 30.18
CA GLU A 325 -3.92 7.64 30.80
C GLU A 325 -5.01 8.00 29.78
N ALA A 326 -4.63 8.33 28.53
CA ALA A 326 -5.58 8.67 27.46
C ALA A 326 -6.62 7.55 27.18
N HIS A 327 -6.20 6.29 27.25
CA HIS A 327 -7.10 5.15 27.05
C HIS A 327 -8.07 4.99 28.23
N ILE A 328 -7.61 5.24 29.44
CA ILE A 328 -8.45 5.18 30.66
C ILE A 328 -9.52 6.25 30.59
N GLU A 329 -9.14 7.48 30.23
CA GLU A 329 -10.11 8.57 30.09
C GLU A 329 -11.15 8.27 29.01
N GLY A 330 -10.73 7.75 27.85
CA GLY A 330 -11.62 7.33 26.78
C GLY A 330 -12.58 6.21 27.22
N ALA A 331 -12.04 5.18 27.87
CA ALA A 331 -12.84 4.07 28.39
C ALA A 331 -13.89 4.53 29.42
N GLN A 332 -13.56 5.46 30.29
CA GLN A 332 -14.51 5.99 31.29
C GLN A 332 -15.60 6.87 30.69
N LYS A 333 -15.28 7.61 29.62
CA LYS A 333 -16.29 8.38 28.88
C LYS A 333 -17.29 7.46 28.17
N LEU A 334 -16.79 6.39 27.53
CA LEU A 334 -17.60 5.43 26.82
C LEU A 334 -18.41 4.52 27.76
N CYS A 335 -17.78 4.12 28.87
CA CYS A 335 -18.37 3.17 29.84
C CYS A 335 -18.09 3.68 31.28
N PRO A 336 -18.91 4.60 31.81
CA PRO A 336 -18.68 5.22 33.13
C PRO A 336 -18.61 4.22 34.28
N SER A 337 -19.32 3.07 34.16
CA SER A 337 -19.28 2.00 35.15
C SER A 337 -17.90 1.33 35.25
N TYR A 338 -17.07 1.38 34.19
CA TYR A 338 -15.72 0.83 34.18
C TYR A 338 -14.81 1.45 35.28
N ALA A 339 -15.02 2.73 35.60
CA ALA A 339 -14.29 3.41 36.66
C ALA A 339 -14.45 2.80 38.07
N LYS A 340 -15.43 1.91 38.28
CA LYS A 340 -15.68 1.22 39.55
C LYS A 340 -14.76 0.04 39.80
N TYR A 341 -14.11 -0.46 38.75
CA TYR A 341 -13.29 -1.67 38.78
C TYR A 341 -11.81 -1.34 38.79
N GLY A 342 -11.01 -2.14 39.48
CA GLY A 342 -9.57 -2.00 39.52
C GLY A 342 -8.86 -2.67 38.33
N VAL A 343 -7.54 -2.47 38.29
CA VAL A 343 -6.65 -3.14 37.33
C VAL A 343 -6.05 -4.37 37.98
N LYS A 344 -6.32 -5.54 37.36
CA LYS A 344 -5.79 -6.84 37.81
C LYS A 344 -4.34 -7.02 37.34
N SER A 345 -4.05 -6.68 36.10
CA SER A 345 -2.72 -6.81 35.51
C SER A 345 -2.47 -5.81 34.39
N THR A 346 -1.21 -5.56 34.11
CA THR A 346 -0.74 -4.75 33.00
C THR A 346 0.12 -5.60 32.07
N VAL A 347 0.03 -5.36 30.78
CA VAL A 347 0.87 -5.96 29.75
C VAL A 347 1.45 -4.84 28.90
N CYS A 348 2.77 -4.76 28.81
CA CYS A 348 3.47 -3.81 27.98
C CYS A 348 4.67 -4.51 27.36
N GLY A 349 4.62 -4.74 26.06
CA GLY A 349 5.64 -5.49 25.33
C GLY A 349 6.22 -4.76 24.14
N PRO A 350 7.30 -5.28 23.54
CA PRO A 350 7.86 -4.72 22.31
C PRO A 350 7.09 -5.21 21.11
N GLU A 351 6.72 -4.29 20.23
CA GLU A 351 6.13 -4.60 18.93
C GLU A 351 6.83 -3.84 17.80
N SER A 352 6.77 -4.37 16.58
CA SER A 352 7.44 -3.77 15.42
C SER A 352 6.48 -2.90 14.61
N PHE A 353 6.90 -1.66 14.35
CA PHE A 353 6.15 -0.68 13.57
C PHE A 353 6.91 -0.21 12.34
N THR A 354 6.19 0.09 11.28
CA THR A 354 6.68 0.48 9.95
C THR A 354 6.20 1.88 9.58
N PRO A 355 6.85 2.55 8.61
CA PRO A 355 6.52 3.93 8.25
C PRO A 355 5.10 4.16 7.72
N ASP A 356 4.42 3.13 7.23
CA ASP A 356 3.09 3.20 6.63
C ASP A 356 2.06 2.25 7.27
N HIS A 357 2.40 1.72 8.42
CA HIS A 357 1.54 0.81 9.21
C HIS A 357 1.11 -0.47 8.46
N LYS A 358 1.91 -0.93 7.47
CA LYS A 358 1.71 -2.20 6.76
C LYS A 358 2.91 -3.12 6.98
N PRO A 359 2.71 -4.44 7.06
CA PRO A 359 3.81 -5.40 7.16
C PRO A 359 4.85 -5.27 6.06
N LEU A 360 6.03 -5.82 6.30
CA LEU A 360 7.11 -5.94 5.33
C LEU A 360 7.18 -7.40 4.87
N MET A 361 6.74 -7.65 3.63
CA MET A 361 6.58 -8.98 3.07
C MET A 361 7.24 -9.12 1.70
N GLY A 362 7.33 -10.36 1.21
CA GLY A 362 7.78 -10.66 -0.14
C GLY A 362 9.28 -10.86 -0.29
N PRO A 363 9.79 -10.94 -1.54
CA PRO A 363 11.18 -11.25 -1.81
C PRO A 363 12.13 -10.09 -1.45
N ASP A 364 13.31 -10.45 -0.96
CA ASP A 364 14.39 -9.51 -0.75
C ASP A 364 14.86 -8.93 -2.09
N PRO A 365 15.04 -7.61 -2.22
CA PRO A 365 15.47 -7.00 -3.49
C PRO A 365 16.93 -7.31 -3.87
N ASN A 366 17.78 -7.72 -2.90
CA ASN A 366 19.22 -7.86 -3.07
C ASN A 366 19.72 -9.31 -2.96
N ILE A 367 18.90 -10.22 -2.38
CA ILE A 367 19.31 -11.59 -2.05
C ILE A 367 18.26 -12.56 -2.58
N ASP A 368 18.62 -13.31 -3.61
CA ASP A 368 17.72 -14.29 -4.21
C ASP A 368 17.44 -15.44 -3.23
N GLY A 369 16.18 -15.87 -3.14
CA GLY A 369 15.73 -16.94 -2.23
C GLY A 369 15.44 -16.49 -0.79
N LEU A 370 15.71 -15.22 -0.43
CA LEU A 370 15.32 -14.64 0.85
C LEU A 370 13.96 -13.95 0.73
N TYR A 371 13.08 -14.24 1.69
CA TYR A 371 11.74 -13.63 1.79
C TYR A 371 11.53 -13.05 3.18
N HIS A 372 10.66 -12.06 3.30
CA HIS A 372 10.31 -11.41 4.56
C HIS A 372 8.83 -11.60 4.89
N ASN A 373 8.52 -11.70 6.18
CA ASN A 373 7.17 -11.69 6.73
C ASN A 373 7.21 -11.16 8.18
N CYS A 374 7.41 -9.85 8.33
CA CYS A 374 7.62 -9.19 9.62
C CYS A 374 7.04 -7.76 9.65
N GLY A 375 7.20 -7.04 10.76
CA GLY A 375 6.76 -5.64 10.86
C GLY A 375 5.23 -5.47 10.92
N PHE A 376 4.54 -6.26 11.72
CA PHE A 376 3.08 -6.37 11.67
C PHE A 376 2.28 -5.28 12.40
N ASN A 377 2.92 -4.28 13.02
CA ASN A 377 2.22 -3.11 13.59
C ASN A 377 1.05 -3.50 14.52
N SER A 378 1.29 -4.39 15.48
CA SER A 378 0.27 -4.94 16.40
C SER A 378 -0.82 -5.82 15.76
N ALA A 379 -0.74 -6.09 14.46
CA ALA A 379 -1.78 -6.81 13.71
C ALA A 379 -1.39 -8.26 13.32
N GLY A 380 -0.27 -8.79 13.86
CA GLY A 380 0.29 -10.09 13.45
C GLY A 380 -0.60 -11.30 13.69
N MET A 381 -1.52 -11.22 14.66
CA MET A 381 -2.47 -12.30 14.90
C MET A 381 -3.59 -12.29 13.85
N MET A 382 -4.21 -11.16 13.61
CA MET A 382 -5.34 -11.09 12.69
C MET A 382 -4.94 -11.27 11.22
N PHE A 383 -3.79 -10.73 10.80
CA PHE A 383 -3.30 -10.89 9.44
C PHE A 383 -2.50 -12.18 9.21
N GLY A 384 -2.06 -12.84 10.28
CA GLY A 384 -1.12 -13.97 10.20
C GLY A 384 -1.54 -15.06 9.20
N GLY A 385 -2.81 -15.46 9.21
CA GLY A 385 -3.33 -16.49 8.31
C GLY A 385 -3.23 -16.11 6.84
N GLY A 386 -3.81 -14.97 6.46
CA GLY A 386 -3.76 -14.50 5.08
C GLY A 386 -2.35 -14.12 4.63
N CYS A 387 -1.57 -13.42 5.46
CA CYS A 387 -0.20 -13.06 5.13
C CYS A 387 0.73 -14.28 5.06
N GLY A 388 0.55 -15.27 5.95
CA GLY A 388 1.28 -16.53 5.88
C GLY A 388 1.01 -17.30 4.60
N GLU A 389 -0.24 -17.31 4.13
CA GLU A 389 -0.63 -17.89 2.85
C GLU A 389 0.05 -17.19 1.67
N GLN A 390 -0.05 -15.85 1.59
CA GLN A 390 0.57 -15.09 0.51
C GLN A 390 2.10 -15.22 0.53
N THR A 391 2.73 -15.29 1.71
CA THR A 391 4.17 -15.58 1.83
C THR A 391 4.52 -16.96 1.28
N ALA A 392 3.73 -18.00 1.62
CA ALA A 392 3.94 -19.34 1.09
C ALA A 392 3.82 -19.39 -0.44
N LEU A 393 2.84 -18.67 -1.01
CA LEU A 393 2.68 -18.55 -2.47
C LEU A 393 3.88 -17.83 -3.11
N TRP A 394 4.36 -16.72 -2.55
CA TRP A 394 5.60 -16.08 -3.03
C TRP A 394 6.78 -17.05 -3.04
N VAL A 395 6.94 -17.83 -1.96
CA VAL A 395 8.04 -18.81 -1.84
C VAL A 395 7.90 -19.91 -2.89
N ILE A 396 6.70 -20.44 -3.14
CA ILE A 396 6.47 -21.60 -4.02
C ILE A 396 6.48 -21.19 -5.49
N GLN A 397 5.67 -20.22 -5.88
CA GLN A 397 5.38 -19.86 -7.27
C GLN A 397 5.95 -18.50 -7.69
N GLY A 398 6.65 -17.79 -6.79
CA GLY A 398 7.30 -16.51 -7.08
C GLY A 398 6.38 -15.30 -7.09
N GLN A 399 5.10 -15.47 -6.81
CA GLN A 399 4.10 -14.40 -6.77
C GLN A 399 2.95 -14.74 -5.82
N PRO A 400 2.27 -13.75 -5.21
CA PRO A 400 1.06 -13.95 -4.43
C PRO A 400 -0.17 -14.05 -5.33
N ASP A 401 -1.30 -14.47 -4.78
CA ASP A 401 -2.59 -14.47 -5.47
C ASP A 401 -3.33 -13.13 -5.31
N LEU A 402 -3.03 -12.38 -4.23
CA LEU A 402 -3.60 -11.08 -3.97
C LEU A 402 -2.65 -9.96 -4.41
N PRO A 403 -3.14 -8.75 -4.71
CA PRO A 403 -2.32 -7.60 -5.10
C PRO A 403 -1.57 -7.02 -3.89
N MET A 404 -0.51 -7.69 -3.47
CA MET A 404 0.22 -7.43 -2.23
C MET A 404 1.19 -6.24 -2.27
N PHE A 405 1.12 -5.34 -3.27
CA PHE A 405 2.05 -4.19 -3.36
C PHE A 405 2.12 -3.36 -2.08
N GLY A 406 0.98 -3.09 -1.42
CA GLY A 406 0.95 -2.36 -0.15
C GLY A 406 1.63 -3.07 1.02
N PHE A 407 1.94 -4.36 0.89
CA PHE A 407 2.66 -5.18 1.87
C PHE A 407 4.08 -5.52 1.41
N ASP A 408 4.38 -5.37 0.12
CA ASP A 408 5.67 -5.73 -0.47
C ASP A 408 6.78 -4.80 0.06
N LEU A 409 7.89 -5.38 0.53
CA LEU A 409 9.05 -4.64 1.01
C LEU A 409 9.56 -3.64 -0.03
N ARG A 410 9.49 -4.00 -1.31
CA ARG A 410 9.99 -3.20 -2.43
C ARG A 410 9.19 -1.91 -2.70
N ARG A 411 8.14 -1.63 -1.91
CA ARG A 411 7.51 -0.29 -1.86
C ARG A 411 8.42 0.76 -1.21
N PHE A 412 9.42 0.34 -0.44
CA PHE A 412 10.44 1.21 0.16
C PHE A 412 11.78 1.06 -0.55
N THR A 413 12.46 2.18 -0.79
CA THR A 413 13.82 2.17 -1.33
C THR A 413 14.84 1.76 -0.25
N GLN A 414 16.05 1.38 -0.69
CA GLN A 414 17.14 1.07 0.23
C GLN A 414 17.59 2.31 1.03
N GLU A 415 17.50 3.49 0.45
CA GLU A 415 17.79 4.77 1.08
C GLU A 415 16.82 5.05 2.23
N GLN A 416 15.52 4.81 2.02
CA GLN A 416 14.50 4.89 3.08
C GLN A 416 14.79 3.90 4.21
N GLY A 417 15.17 2.65 3.88
CA GLY A 417 15.54 1.63 4.87
C GLY A 417 16.76 1.99 5.73
N LYS A 418 17.69 2.82 5.21
CA LYS A 418 18.88 3.33 5.92
C LYS A 418 18.62 4.58 6.73
N ALA A 419 17.59 5.34 6.41
CA ALA A 419 17.32 6.65 6.99
C ALA A 419 16.63 6.55 8.36
N ASN A 420 17.40 6.29 9.42
CA ASN A 420 16.88 6.05 10.76
C ASN A 420 15.93 7.15 11.28
N GLN A 421 16.25 8.42 11.05
CA GLN A 421 15.39 9.54 11.48
C GLN A 421 14.04 9.47 10.77
N TRP A 422 14.05 9.32 9.46
CA TRP A 422 12.85 9.19 8.64
C TRP A 422 11.98 8.00 9.09
N ILE A 423 12.60 6.82 9.33
CA ILE A 423 11.89 5.63 9.80
C ILE A 423 11.22 5.89 11.15
N ARG A 424 11.93 6.52 12.10
CA ARG A 424 11.42 6.81 13.44
C ARG A 424 10.23 7.78 13.39
N GLU A 425 10.35 8.89 12.67
CA GLU A 425 9.28 9.89 12.52
C GLU A 425 8.05 9.30 11.83
N LYS A 426 8.24 8.66 10.69
CA LYS A 426 7.11 8.05 9.94
C LYS A 426 6.43 6.94 10.73
N SER A 427 7.19 6.08 11.40
CA SER A 427 6.62 4.99 12.20
C SER A 427 5.91 5.52 13.45
N HIS A 428 6.41 6.60 14.06
CA HIS A 428 5.73 7.28 15.16
C HIS A 428 4.38 7.84 14.70
N GLU A 429 4.36 8.59 13.60
CA GLU A 429 3.12 9.13 13.04
C GLU A 429 2.15 8.01 12.64
N SER A 430 2.64 6.94 11.99
CA SER A 430 1.78 5.84 11.55
C SER A 430 1.16 5.08 12.72
N TYR A 431 1.87 4.96 13.85
CA TYR A 431 1.33 4.42 15.10
C TYR A 431 0.19 5.30 15.61
N VAL A 432 0.43 6.60 15.77
CA VAL A 432 -0.56 7.55 16.26
C VAL A 432 -1.80 7.58 15.38
N LYS A 433 -1.62 7.51 14.07
CA LYS A 433 -2.71 7.52 13.07
C LYS A 433 -3.44 6.18 12.90
N ASN A 434 -3.09 5.12 13.62
CA ASN A 434 -3.71 3.80 13.38
C ASN A 434 -5.24 3.81 13.54
N TYR A 435 -5.76 4.66 14.42
CA TYR A 435 -7.20 4.84 14.65
C TYR A 435 -7.78 6.13 14.05
N SER A 436 -6.96 6.92 13.34
CA SER A 436 -7.45 8.11 12.64
C SER A 436 -8.38 7.74 11.48
N MET A 437 -9.29 8.65 11.15
CA MET A 437 -10.11 8.52 9.94
C MET A 437 -9.22 8.54 8.69
N VAL A 438 -9.56 7.72 7.71
CA VAL A 438 -8.81 7.63 6.45
C VAL A 438 -9.49 8.47 5.38
N PHE A 439 -8.89 9.58 5.00
CA PHE A 439 -9.40 10.47 3.96
C PHE A 439 -8.60 10.32 2.65
N LYS A 440 -9.25 10.61 1.51
CA LYS A 440 -8.68 10.40 0.17
C LYS A 440 -7.36 11.13 -0.05
N TYR A 441 -7.24 12.35 0.48
CA TYR A 441 -6.08 13.22 0.31
C TYR A 441 -5.32 13.49 1.61
N ASP A 442 -5.52 12.64 2.63
CA ASP A 442 -4.75 12.75 3.87
C ASP A 442 -3.25 12.63 3.57
N GLN A 443 -2.47 13.52 4.18
CA GLN A 443 -1.03 13.61 3.98
C GLN A 443 -0.28 13.35 5.28
N PRO A 444 0.86 12.66 5.23
CA PRO A 444 1.73 12.56 6.37
C PRO A 444 2.38 13.91 6.67
N LEU A 445 2.57 14.20 7.95
CA LEU A 445 3.34 15.35 8.43
C LEU A 445 4.79 14.97 8.74
N ALA A 446 5.02 13.70 9.10
CA ALA A 446 6.35 13.17 9.38
C ALA A 446 7.13 12.78 8.13
N GLY A 447 8.44 12.80 8.22
CA GLY A 447 9.37 12.33 7.19
C GLY A 447 9.22 13.04 5.86
N ARG A 448 8.80 14.30 5.88
CA ARG A 448 8.65 15.15 4.69
C ARG A 448 10.02 15.58 4.17
N ASP A 449 10.04 16.05 2.93
CA ASP A 449 11.26 16.52 2.25
C ASP A 449 12.33 15.42 2.08
N PHE A 450 11.96 14.15 2.11
CA PHE A 450 12.91 13.06 1.98
C PHE A 450 13.55 13.01 0.59
N GLN A 451 12.73 13.15 -0.44
CA GLN A 451 13.19 13.27 -1.84
C GLN A 451 12.52 14.47 -2.50
N LYS A 452 13.34 15.37 -3.03
CA LYS A 452 12.93 16.56 -3.76
C LYS A 452 13.44 16.50 -5.19
N ASP A 453 12.58 16.83 -6.12
CA ASP A 453 12.99 16.99 -7.51
C ASP A 453 13.59 18.38 -7.78
N PRO A 454 14.19 18.63 -8.96
CA PRO A 454 14.83 19.90 -9.27
C PRO A 454 13.91 21.12 -9.27
N LEU A 455 12.62 20.95 -9.40
CA LEU A 455 11.62 22.03 -9.47
C LEU A 455 10.88 22.25 -8.15
N HIS A 456 11.21 21.50 -7.10
CA HIS A 456 10.50 21.55 -5.82
C HIS A 456 10.30 22.97 -5.29
N ASP A 457 11.35 23.75 -5.23
CA ASP A 457 11.30 25.12 -4.69
C ASP A 457 10.53 26.07 -5.61
N GLU A 458 10.63 25.89 -6.93
CA GLU A 458 9.84 26.62 -7.94
C GLU A 458 8.34 26.34 -7.77
N MET A 459 7.97 25.08 -7.51
CA MET A 459 6.57 24.69 -7.26
C MET A 459 6.03 25.37 -5.98
N ILE A 460 6.78 25.36 -4.89
CA ILE A 460 6.39 26.08 -3.65
C ILE A 460 6.27 27.59 -3.91
N GLN A 461 7.20 28.19 -4.66
CA GLN A 461 7.11 29.61 -5.02
C GLN A 461 5.86 29.92 -5.86
N ALA A 462 5.46 29.00 -6.72
CA ALA A 462 4.26 29.11 -7.55
C ALA A 462 2.94 28.87 -6.76
N GLY A 463 3.00 28.54 -5.48
CA GLY A 463 1.84 28.33 -4.62
C GLY A 463 1.39 26.86 -4.52
N ALA A 464 2.24 25.89 -4.85
CA ALA A 464 1.91 24.48 -4.74
C ALA A 464 1.68 24.05 -3.28
N VAL A 465 0.61 23.29 -3.05
CA VAL A 465 0.43 22.46 -1.86
C VAL A 465 1.10 21.12 -2.15
N MET A 466 2.23 20.87 -1.48
CA MET A 466 3.01 19.66 -1.74
C MET A 466 2.42 18.45 -1.05
N GLU A 467 2.40 17.32 -1.74
CA GLU A 467 1.97 16.00 -1.27
C GLU A 467 3.14 15.03 -1.26
N GLU A 468 3.26 14.24 -0.20
CA GLU A 468 4.25 13.16 -0.15
C GLU A 468 3.71 11.89 -0.80
N LYS A 469 4.51 11.26 -1.66
CA LYS A 469 4.21 9.94 -2.21
C LYS A 469 5.48 9.10 -2.31
N GLN A 470 5.54 8.04 -1.49
CA GLN A 470 6.68 7.11 -1.43
C GLN A 470 8.04 7.83 -1.25
N GLY A 471 8.06 8.81 -0.36
CA GLY A 471 9.24 9.63 -0.06
C GLY A 471 9.46 10.83 -0.98
N TRP A 472 8.73 10.96 -2.08
CA TRP A 472 8.82 12.11 -2.98
C TRP A 472 7.83 13.21 -2.62
N GLU A 473 8.30 14.47 -2.66
CA GLU A 473 7.44 15.65 -2.65
C GLU A 473 6.98 15.98 -4.07
N ARG A 474 5.67 16.22 -4.26
CA ARG A 474 5.09 16.56 -5.56
C ARG A 474 3.92 17.53 -5.39
N PRO A 475 3.63 18.42 -6.36
CA PRO A 475 2.53 19.37 -6.24
C PRO A 475 1.17 18.67 -6.33
N GLY A 476 0.36 18.74 -5.27
CA GLY A 476 -1.01 18.23 -5.28
C GLY A 476 -1.94 19.10 -6.09
N PHE A 477 -1.95 20.40 -5.80
CA PHE A 477 -2.67 21.48 -6.50
C PHE A 477 -2.03 22.83 -6.15
N PHE A 478 -2.50 23.91 -6.81
CA PHE A 478 -1.94 25.24 -6.62
C PHE A 478 -2.96 26.21 -6.01
N LEU A 479 -2.54 26.92 -4.97
CA LEU A 479 -3.32 27.99 -4.37
C LEU A 479 -3.32 29.24 -5.28
N PRO A 480 -4.36 30.10 -5.21
CA PRO A 480 -4.40 31.33 -5.97
C PRO A 480 -3.19 32.24 -5.72
N SER A 481 -2.81 33.03 -6.72
CA SER A 481 -1.72 33.99 -6.58
C SER A 481 -1.99 34.96 -5.41
N GLY A 482 -0.97 35.17 -4.59
CA GLY A 482 -1.08 36.02 -3.37
C GLY A 482 -1.57 35.29 -2.12
N SER A 483 -1.94 34.02 -2.21
CA SER A 483 -2.24 33.21 -1.02
C SER A 483 -1.00 32.99 -0.17
N LYS A 484 -1.21 32.79 1.14
CA LYS A 484 -0.16 32.36 2.04
C LYS A 484 0.34 30.97 1.64
N LYS A 485 1.66 30.80 1.63
CA LYS A 485 2.26 29.50 1.21
C LYS A 485 1.98 28.42 2.23
N ALA A 486 1.50 27.29 1.78
CA ALA A 486 1.27 26.11 2.59
C ALA A 486 2.54 25.23 2.60
N VAL A 487 3.44 25.51 3.55
CA VAL A 487 4.69 24.76 3.71
C VAL A 487 4.59 23.88 4.95
N VAL A 488 5.02 22.62 4.81
CA VAL A 488 5.02 21.67 5.91
C VAL A 488 6.04 22.10 6.97
N GLN A 489 5.62 22.06 8.23
CA GLN A 489 6.50 22.35 9.36
C GLN A 489 7.28 21.10 9.79
N PRO A 490 8.42 21.25 10.49
CA PRO A 490 9.10 20.11 11.10
C PRO A 490 8.16 19.29 11.96
N TYR A 491 8.33 17.97 11.93
CA TYR A 491 7.42 17.04 12.62
C TYR A 491 7.40 17.30 14.13
N ASP A 492 6.20 17.54 14.65
CA ASP A 492 5.97 17.67 16.08
C ASP A 492 5.55 16.31 16.65
N TRP A 493 6.45 15.67 17.40
CA TRP A 493 6.26 14.37 18.02
C TRP A 493 5.08 14.30 18.98
N TYR A 494 4.65 15.44 19.55
CA TYR A 494 3.62 15.49 20.59
C TYR A 494 2.33 16.17 20.13
N GLY A 495 2.41 17.10 19.18
CA GLY A 495 1.33 18.01 18.85
C GLY A 495 0.47 17.61 17.66
N SER A 496 0.95 16.71 16.78
CA SER A 496 0.36 16.53 15.46
C SER A 496 -1.02 15.87 15.46
N TYR A 497 -1.38 15.10 16.50
CA TYR A 497 -2.61 14.29 16.46
C TYR A 497 -3.40 14.30 17.78
N GLY A 498 -3.75 15.49 18.28
CA GLY A 498 -4.73 15.63 19.36
C GLY A 498 -4.18 16.13 20.69
N HIS A 499 -2.91 16.50 20.76
CA HIS A 499 -2.29 17.12 21.92
C HIS A 499 -1.88 18.55 21.60
N GLN A 500 -1.57 19.33 22.61
CA GLN A 500 -1.29 20.77 22.53
C GLN A 500 -0.36 21.10 21.35
N ARG A 501 -0.95 21.54 20.24
CA ARG A 501 -0.19 22.07 19.10
C ARG A 501 0.51 23.34 19.53
N ASN A 502 1.82 23.35 19.41
CA ASN A 502 2.61 24.53 19.71
C ASN A 502 2.73 25.50 18.51
N GLN A 503 2.29 25.10 17.31
CA GLN A 503 2.44 25.91 16.11
C GLN A 503 1.18 25.86 15.23
N ASP A 504 0.80 27.04 14.74
CA ASP A 504 -0.25 27.23 13.77
C ASP A 504 0.31 26.98 12.36
N SER A 505 -0.13 25.91 11.70
CA SER A 505 0.37 25.46 10.41
C SER A 505 -0.60 25.79 9.29
N GLU A 506 -0.19 26.64 8.33
CA GLU A 506 -0.97 26.91 7.14
C GLU A 506 -1.19 25.66 6.31
N TYR A 507 -0.20 24.77 6.23
CA TYR A 507 -0.31 23.50 5.51
C TYR A 507 -1.43 22.64 6.08
N GLU A 508 -1.50 22.49 7.40
CA GLU A 508 -2.54 21.69 8.04
C GLU A 508 -3.94 22.30 7.87
N ARG A 509 -4.06 23.63 7.96
CA ARG A 509 -5.34 24.31 7.68
C ARG A 509 -5.85 24.06 6.26
N VAL A 510 -4.96 24.05 5.27
CA VAL A 510 -5.33 23.70 3.90
C VAL A 510 -5.80 22.25 3.81
N LEU A 511 -5.15 21.31 4.50
CA LEU A 511 -5.58 19.90 4.51
C LEU A 511 -6.94 19.68 5.19
N GLU A 512 -7.32 20.50 6.18
CA GLU A 512 -8.62 20.40 6.87
C GLU A 512 -9.81 20.45 5.89
N GLY A 513 -9.66 21.19 4.76
CA GLY A 513 -10.66 21.27 3.70
C GLY A 513 -10.99 19.94 3.01
N ASP A 514 -10.19 18.90 3.23
CA ASP A 514 -10.37 17.54 2.66
C ASP A 514 -10.93 16.53 3.67
N LEU A 515 -11.04 16.88 4.96
CA LEU A 515 -11.32 15.94 6.05
C LEU A 515 -12.83 15.66 6.24
N HIS A 516 -13.50 15.13 5.22
CA HIS A 516 -14.92 14.75 5.27
C HIS A 516 -15.29 13.77 4.15
N TYR A 517 -16.40 13.05 4.30
CA TYR A 517 -16.87 12.02 3.35
C TYR A 517 -18.07 12.43 2.49
N SER A 518 -18.90 13.33 2.98
CA SER A 518 -20.22 13.61 2.42
C SER A 518 -20.30 14.81 1.47
N ARG A 519 -19.21 15.55 1.31
CA ARG A 519 -19.12 16.73 0.42
C ARG A 519 -17.84 16.70 -0.41
N PHE A 520 -17.79 17.48 -1.48
CA PHE A 520 -16.54 17.70 -2.20
C PHE A 520 -15.53 18.48 -1.36
N SER A 521 -14.23 18.28 -1.64
CA SER A 521 -13.15 19.06 -1.05
C SER A 521 -13.41 20.57 -1.19
N GLU A 522 -12.98 21.37 -0.21
CA GLU A 522 -13.00 22.84 -0.32
C GLU A 522 -12.11 23.36 -1.47
N HIS A 523 -11.18 22.53 -1.94
CA HIS A 523 -10.30 22.82 -3.08
C HIS A 523 -10.87 22.32 -4.42
N HIS A 524 -12.10 21.79 -4.44
CA HIS A 524 -12.74 21.22 -5.63
C HIS A 524 -12.68 22.15 -6.85
N ASP A 525 -13.06 23.42 -6.69
CA ASP A 525 -13.09 24.38 -7.78
C ASP A 525 -11.69 24.79 -8.26
N LEU A 526 -10.70 24.86 -7.35
CA LEU A 526 -9.30 25.11 -7.72
C LEU A 526 -8.76 23.98 -8.58
N ILE A 527 -8.93 22.73 -8.15
CA ILE A 527 -8.52 21.54 -8.90
C ILE A 527 -9.26 21.50 -10.26
N GLY A 528 -10.56 21.80 -10.25
CA GLY A 528 -11.36 21.88 -11.46
C GLY A 528 -10.86 22.93 -12.43
N SER A 529 -10.44 24.09 -11.93
CA SER A 529 -9.89 25.16 -12.76
C SER A 529 -8.58 24.76 -13.46
N GLU A 530 -7.72 23.98 -12.79
CA GLU A 530 -6.50 23.42 -13.39
C GLU A 530 -6.85 22.38 -14.48
N ALA A 531 -7.78 21.48 -14.19
CA ALA A 531 -8.23 20.47 -15.14
C ALA A 531 -8.84 21.10 -16.41
N LEU A 532 -9.73 22.06 -16.25
CA LEU A 532 -10.35 22.78 -17.37
C LEU A 532 -9.36 23.65 -18.15
N ALA A 533 -8.32 24.20 -17.49
CA ALA A 533 -7.25 24.88 -18.19
C ALA A 533 -6.45 23.93 -19.09
N CYS A 534 -6.20 22.71 -18.64
CA CYS A 534 -5.59 21.68 -19.47
C CYS A 534 -6.44 21.36 -20.70
N ARG A 535 -7.76 21.28 -20.55
CA ARG A 535 -8.70 20.99 -21.64
C ARG A 535 -8.83 22.12 -22.66
N ASN A 536 -8.80 23.35 -22.19
CA ASN A 536 -9.14 24.51 -23.01
C ASN A 536 -7.93 25.33 -23.51
N ASN A 537 -6.76 25.12 -22.83
CA ASN A 537 -5.57 25.91 -23.14
C ASN A 537 -4.30 25.04 -23.07
N ALA A 538 -3.45 25.28 -22.08
CA ALA A 538 -2.31 24.42 -21.74
C ALA A 538 -1.91 24.60 -20.27
N VAL A 539 -1.38 23.54 -19.69
CA VAL A 539 -0.81 23.54 -18.33
C VAL A 539 0.53 22.84 -18.30
N VAL A 540 1.30 23.11 -17.26
CA VAL A 540 2.56 22.40 -16.96
C VAL A 540 2.36 21.52 -15.74
N PHE A 541 2.67 20.22 -15.89
CA PHE A 541 2.79 19.28 -14.77
C PHE A 541 4.27 19.00 -14.50
N ASN A 542 4.67 19.10 -13.24
CA ASN A 542 5.97 18.59 -12.80
C ASN A 542 5.86 17.07 -12.57
N MET A 543 6.39 16.28 -13.50
CA MET A 543 6.38 14.82 -13.46
C MET A 543 7.77 14.24 -13.12
N SER A 544 8.65 15.03 -12.54
CA SER A 544 10.06 14.65 -12.30
C SER A 544 10.22 13.43 -11.39
N TYR A 545 9.23 13.12 -10.54
CA TYR A 545 9.30 11.94 -9.66
C TYR A 545 9.06 10.61 -10.39
N PHE A 546 8.64 10.61 -11.66
CA PHE A 546 8.51 9.36 -12.43
C PHE A 546 9.84 8.64 -12.55
N ALA A 547 9.82 7.32 -12.48
CA ALA A 547 11.00 6.51 -12.68
C ALA A 547 11.53 6.63 -14.12
N LYS A 548 12.82 6.86 -14.27
CA LYS A 548 13.55 6.82 -15.55
C LYS A 548 14.61 5.75 -15.45
N LEU A 549 14.43 4.68 -16.24
CA LEU A 549 15.31 3.52 -16.22
C LEU A 549 16.01 3.36 -17.59
N LEU A 550 17.24 2.90 -17.56
CA LEU A 550 18.02 2.59 -18.74
C LEU A 550 18.34 1.10 -18.76
N LEU A 551 17.83 0.38 -19.77
CA LEU A 551 18.15 -1.03 -20.03
C LEU A 551 19.20 -1.09 -21.12
N GLU A 552 20.37 -1.66 -20.82
CA GLU A 552 21.50 -1.74 -21.73
C GLU A 552 22.22 -3.09 -21.68
N GLY A 553 23.07 -3.35 -22.62
CA GLY A 553 23.89 -4.57 -22.70
C GLY A 553 23.65 -5.38 -23.96
N PRO A 554 24.48 -6.41 -24.20
CA PRO A 554 24.43 -7.20 -25.42
C PRO A 554 23.10 -7.89 -25.66
N GLN A 555 22.39 -8.27 -24.60
CA GLN A 555 21.09 -8.91 -24.64
C GLN A 555 19.93 -7.99 -24.18
N ALA A 556 20.08 -6.68 -24.30
CA ALA A 556 19.04 -5.73 -23.91
C ALA A 556 17.73 -5.90 -24.72
N GLN A 557 17.83 -6.29 -26.02
CA GLN A 557 16.65 -6.54 -26.85
C GLN A 557 15.90 -7.80 -26.40
N GLU A 558 16.61 -8.90 -26.14
CA GLU A 558 16.04 -10.16 -25.67
C GLU A 558 15.42 -9.99 -24.27
N ALA A 559 16.10 -9.21 -23.38
CA ALA A 559 15.57 -8.86 -22.10
C ALA A 559 14.28 -8.03 -22.23
N ALA A 560 14.26 -7.00 -23.08
CA ALA A 560 13.06 -6.19 -23.32
C ALA A 560 11.92 -7.02 -23.92
N ASP A 561 12.22 -7.94 -24.82
CA ASP A 561 11.21 -8.86 -25.41
C ASP A 561 10.62 -9.80 -24.36
N TRP A 562 11.39 -10.27 -23.40
CA TRP A 562 10.91 -11.10 -22.30
C TRP A 562 10.12 -10.30 -21.25
N LEU A 563 10.62 -9.13 -20.86
CA LEU A 563 10.06 -8.32 -19.79
C LEU A 563 8.71 -7.66 -20.15
N PHE A 564 8.49 -7.33 -21.44
CA PHE A 564 7.35 -6.49 -21.83
C PHE A 564 6.44 -7.19 -22.86
N SER A 565 5.14 -7.03 -22.66
CA SER A 565 4.12 -7.70 -23.48
C SER A 565 3.96 -7.15 -24.91
N ALA A 566 4.31 -5.87 -25.15
CA ALA A 566 4.24 -5.26 -26.48
C ALA A 566 5.50 -5.58 -27.33
N ASN A 567 5.40 -5.36 -28.61
CA ASN A 567 6.56 -5.41 -29.51
C ASN A 567 7.49 -4.21 -29.23
N THR A 568 8.64 -4.46 -28.62
CA THR A 568 9.64 -3.47 -28.28
C THR A 568 10.63 -3.18 -29.41
N LYS A 569 10.70 -4.05 -30.44
CA LYS A 569 11.58 -3.89 -31.60
C LYS A 569 10.99 -2.87 -32.58
N LYS A 570 10.98 -1.60 -32.15
CA LYS A 570 10.48 -0.47 -32.93
C LYS A 570 11.62 0.43 -33.37
N ASP A 571 11.31 1.35 -34.28
CA ASP A 571 12.22 2.44 -34.64
C ASP A 571 12.58 3.28 -33.39
N PRO A 572 13.84 3.71 -33.26
CA PRO A 572 14.26 4.53 -32.10
C PRO A 572 13.51 5.85 -31.91
N SER A 573 12.79 6.31 -32.92
CA SER A 573 11.90 7.49 -32.81
C SER A 573 10.55 7.19 -32.14
N LYS A 574 10.26 5.92 -31.82
CA LYS A 574 8.94 5.50 -31.29
C LYS A 574 9.01 5.21 -29.79
N THR A 575 7.97 5.64 -29.11
CA THR A 575 7.66 5.27 -27.72
C THR A 575 6.49 4.30 -27.71
N VAL A 576 6.59 3.23 -26.92
CA VAL A 576 5.56 2.17 -26.84
C VAL A 576 5.06 2.11 -25.41
N TYR A 577 3.75 2.20 -25.22
CA TYR A 577 3.12 1.85 -23.93
C TYR A 577 2.96 0.34 -23.84
N THR A 578 3.39 -0.25 -22.73
CA THR A 578 3.44 -1.70 -22.55
C THR A 578 3.29 -2.10 -21.09
N CYS A 579 2.99 -3.38 -20.84
CA CYS A 579 2.92 -3.96 -19.51
C CYS A 579 4.06 -4.97 -19.29
N ALA A 580 4.61 -4.98 -18.09
CA ALA A 580 5.34 -6.11 -17.55
C ALA A 580 4.35 -7.00 -16.81
N LEU A 581 4.37 -8.30 -17.07
CA LEU A 581 3.39 -9.24 -16.53
C LEU A 581 4.05 -10.23 -15.56
N ASN A 582 3.25 -10.78 -14.64
CA ASN A 582 3.60 -11.97 -13.88
C ASN A 582 3.25 -13.26 -14.65
N ASP A 583 3.57 -14.40 -14.09
CA ASP A 583 3.36 -15.69 -14.76
C ASP A 583 1.87 -16.04 -14.91
N ALA A 584 0.99 -15.47 -14.10
CA ALA A 584 -0.48 -15.56 -14.21
C ALA A 584 -1.09 -14.58 -15.23
N GLY A 585 -0.28 -13.72 -15.86
CA GLY A 585 -0.73 -12.70 -16.81
C GLY A 585 -1.18 -11.40 -16.19
N GLY A 586 -1.05 -11.23 -14.87
CA GLY A 586 -1.37 -9.99 -14.17
C GLY A 586 -0.30 -8.89 -14.38
N VAL A 587 -0.70 -7.63 -14.27
CA VAL A 587 0.15 -6.48 -14.59
C VAL A 587 1.02 -6.08 -13.40
N GLU A 588 2.29 -6.42 -13.44
CA GLU A 588 3.30 -6.02 -12.44
C GLU A 588 3.72 -4.56 -12.56
N ALA A 589 3.73 -4.03 -13.76
CA ALA A 589 3.97 -2.62 -14.05
C ALA A 589 3.44 -2.26 -15.43
N ASP A 590 3.02 -1.02 -15.59
CA ASP A 590 2.79 -0.38 -16.89
C ASP A 590 3.85 0.71 -17.11
N VAL A 591 4.42 0.73 -18.31
CA VAL A 591 5.54 1.60 -18.64
C VAL A 591 5.44 2.13 -20.07
N THR A 592 6.14 3.24 -20.32
CA THR A 592 6.51 3.61 -21.68
C THR A 592 7.96 3.22 -21.94
N ILE A 593 8.22 2.60 -23.08
CA ILE A 593 9.55 2.16 -23.49
C ILE A 593 9.91 2.72 -24.86
N SER A 594 11.10 3.28 -24.98
CA SER A 594 11.68 3.80 -26.22
C SER A 594 13.01 3.12 -26.50
N ARG A 595 13.15 2.54 -27.67
CA ARG A 595 14.44 2.01 -28.10
C ARG A 595 15.39 3.15 -28.37
N LEU A 596 16.64 3.02 -27.93
CA LEU A 596 17.69 4.00 -28.14
C LEU A 596 18.53 3.63 -29.38
N ALA A 597 18.77 4.59 -30.26
CA ALA A 597 19.75 4.45 -31.30
C ALA A 597 21.17 4.34 -30.71
N ALA A 598 22.08 3.68 -31.44
CA ALA A 598 23.46 3.54 -31.01
C ALA A 598 24.10 4.90 -30.69
N GLY A 599 24.68 5.00 -29.51
CA GLY A 599 25.29 6.23 -28.99
C GLY A 599 24.36 7.30 -28.47
N SER A 600 23.05 7.20 -28.68
CA SER A 600 22.10 8.18 -28.16
C SER A 600 21.86 8.09 -26.63
N GLY A 601 22.29 7.00 -26.00
CA GLY A 601 22.30 6.83 -24.55
C GLY A 601 23.38 7.64 -23.83
N LYS A 602 24.37 8.20 -24.53
CA LYS A 602 25.43 9.06 -23.95
C LYS A 602 24.88 10.31 -23.27
N VAL A 603 23.63 10.71 -23.58
CA VAL A 603 22.96 11.81 -22.89
C VAL A 603 22.71 11.45 -21.42
N TYR A 604 22.56 10.16 -21.09
CA TYR A 604 22.28 9.65 -19.76
C TYR A 604 23.50 9.01 -19.09
N ASP A 605 24.31 8.29 -19.87
CA ASP A 605 25.55 7.67 -19.45
C ASP A 605 26.62 7.88 -20.52
N PRO A 606 27.69 8.71 -20.25
CA PRO A 606 28.77 8.95 -21.21
C PRO A 606 29.46 7.67 -21.69
N LYS A 607 29.39 6.59 -20.92
CA LYS A 607 29.96 5.28 -21.26
C LYS A 607 29.07 4.44 -22.15
N PHE A 608 27.78 4.82 -22.29
CA PHE A 608 26.82 4.08 -23.10
C PHE A 608 27.08 4.29 -24.59
N THR A 609 27.61 3.28 -25.26
CA THR A 609 27.93 3.33 -26.69
C THR A 609 27.07 2.43 -27.56
N GLY A 610 26.31 1.52 -26.93
CA GLY A 610 25.50 0.50 -27.59
C GLY A 610 24.09 0.93 -27.94
N GLN A 611 23.22 -0.06 -28.11
CA GLN A 611 21.78 0.07 -28.21
C GLN A 611 21.17 -0.32 -26.86
N GLY A 612 20.02 0.25 -26.53
CA GLY A 612 19.32 -0.04 -25.30
C GLY A 612 17.91 0.52 -25.31
N PHE A 613 17.32 0.64 -24.14
CA PHE A 613 15.97 1.14 -23.97
C PHE A 613 15.90 2.17 -22.85
N TYR A 614 15.18 3.24 -23.12
CA TYR A 614 14.77 4.23 -22.14
C TYR A 614 13.35 3.90 -21.70
N ILE A 615 13.15 3.69 -20.39
CA ILE A 615 11.91 3.23 -19.79
C ILE A 615 11.45 4.28 -18.79
N VAL A 616 10.17 4.65 -18.87
CA VAL A 616 9.53 5.55 -17.90
C VAL A 616 8.37 4.83 -17.24
N ALA A 617 8.33 4.86 -15.91
CA ALA A 617 7.31 4.20 -15.09
C ALA A 617 6.75 5.13 -14.01
N GLY A 618 5.64 4.76 -13.39
CA GLY A 618 5.04 5.51 -12.29
C GLY A 618 5.99 5.68 -11.11
N GLY A 619 6.12 6.88 -10.57
CA GLY A 619 7.06 7.19 -9.50
C GLY A 619 6.73 6.51 -8.17
N ALA A 620 5.44 6.33 -7.86
CA ALA A 620 5.00 5.65 -6.64
C ALA A 620 5.38 4.16 -6.57
N SER A 621 5.58 3.52 -7.71
CA SER A 621 6.01 2.11 -7.83
C SER A 621 7.44 1.98 -8.38
N ALA A 622 8.21 3.05 -8.42
CA ALA A 622 9.50 3.10 -9.08
C ALA A 622 10.46 1.98 -8.64
N PHE A 623 10.69 1.86 -7.33
CA PHE A 623 11.61 0.85 -6.80
C PHE A 623 11.06 -0.58 -6.91
N TYR A 624 9.75 -0.75 -6.77
CA TYR A 624 9.08 -2.04 -7.03
C TYR A 624 9.27 -2.48 -8.48
N THR A 625 8.98 -1.59 -9.43
CA THR A 625 9.14 -1.85 -10.86
C THR A 625 10.60 -2.18 -11.20
N TYR A 626 11.54 -1.32 -10.76
CA TYR A 626 12.96 -1.54 -10.95
C TYR A 626 13.42 -2.91 -10.42
N SER A 627 13.07 -3.22 -9.15
CA SER A 627 13.47 -4.47 -8.49
C SER A 627 12.86 -5.70 -9.15
N SER A 628 11.60 -5.62 -9.60
CA SER A 628 10.91 -6.71 -10.28
C SER A 628 11.53 -7.01 -11.65
N LEU A 629 11.80 -5.98 -12.46
CA LEU A 629 12.46 -6.12 -13.76
C LEU A 629 13.87 -6.65 -13.61
N GLN A 630 14.63 -6.15 -12.61
CA GLN A 630 15.99 -6.61 -12.35
C GLN A 630 16.02 -8.08 -11.89
N ALA A 631 15.07 -8.50 -11.05
CA ALA A 631 14.95 -9.90 -10.63
C ALA A 631 14.70 -10.83 -11.82
N GLU A 632 13.85 -10.42 -12.77
CA GLU A 632 13.59 -11.19 -13.98
C GLU A 632 14.80 -11.28 -14.93
N ILE A 633 15.56 -10.18 -15.08
CA ILE A 633 16.81 -10.18 -15.84
C ILE A 633 17.78 -11.21 -15.24
N ARG A 634 17.93 -11.19 -13.88
CA ARG A 634 18.77 -12.17 -13.17
C ARG A 634 18.25 -13.59 -13.34
N ARG A 635 16.94 -13.82 -13.11
CA ARG A 635 16.32 -15.15 -13.21
C ARG A 635 16.53 -15.81 -14.57
N LYS A 636 16.49 -15.02 -15.65
CA LYS A 636 16.72 -15.50 -17.02
C LYS A 636 18.20 -15.52 -17.43
N GLY A 637 19.07 -14.93 -16.64
CA GLY A 637 20.50 -14.88 -16.94
C GLY A 637 20.85 -14.02 -18.14
N PHE A 638 20.06 -12.98 -18.45
CA PHE A 638 20.35 -12.08 -19.56
C PHE A 638 21.62 -11.25 -19.27
N ASN A 639 22.52 -11.17 -20.23
CA ASN A 639 23.65 -10.23 -20.22
C ASN A 639 23.13 -8.81 -20.56
N ALA A 640 22.38 -8.26 -19.62
CA ALA A 640 21.79 -6.93 -19.70
C ALA A 640 21.78 -6.28 -18.31
N THR A 641 21.87 -4.96 -18.25
CA THR A 641 21.91 -4.15 -17.03
C THR A 641 20.75 -3.17 -17.05
N LEU A 642 20.03 -3.07 -15.95
CA LEU A 642 19.03 -2.05 -15.71
C LEU A 642 19.58 -1.02 -14.73
N LYS A 643 19.60 0.27 -15.13
CA LYS A 643 20.06 1.40 -14.31
C LYS A 643 18.90 2.32 -14.00
N ASP A 644 18.80 2.75 -12.76
CA ASP A 644 17.90 3.83 -12.35
C ASP A 644 18.64 5.17 -12.50
N ILE A 645 18.11 6.04 -13.35
CA ILE A 645 18.63 7.39 -13.63
C ILE A 645 17.60 8.47 -13.24
N THR A 646 16.66 8.12 -12.36
CA THR A 646 15.57 9.02 -11.94
C THR A 646 16.09 10.33 -11.35
N ALA A 647 17.11 10.26 -10.53
CA ALA A 647 17.70 11.44 -9.87
C ALA A 647 18.47 12.38 -10.80
N GLU A 648 18.79 11.94 -12.02
CA GLU A 648 19.62 12.71 -12.97
C GLU A 648 18.79 13.58 -13.91
N LEU A 649 17.49 13.29 -14.04
CA LEU A 649 16.58 13.92 -14.99
C LEU A 649 15.33 14.44 -14.30
N GLY A 650 14.92 15.66 -14.61
CA GLY A 650 13.56 16.13 -14.38
C GLY A 650 12.66 15.85 -15.57
N VAL A 651 11.34 15.89 -15.35
CA VAL A 651 10.31 15.77 -16.39
C VAL A 651 9.32 16.92 -16.27
N ILE A 652 9.30 17.76 -17.27
CA ILE A 652 8.39 18.90 -17.41
C ILE A 652 7.39 18.53 -18.50
N SER A 653 6.12 18.35 -18.12
CA SER A 653 5.07 17.95 -19.06
C SER A 653 4.18 19.14 -19.38
N ILE A 654 4.15 19.57 -20.64
CA ILE A 654 3.21 20.59 -21.13
C ILE A 654 2.08 19.90 -21.91
N GLN A 655 0.83 20.10 -21.47
CA GLN A 655 -0.34 19.40 -21.97
C GLN A 655 -1.49 20.38 -22.26
N GLY A 656 -2.21 20.16 -23.34
CA GLY A 656 -3.38 20.93 -23.75
C GLY A 656 -3.31 21.41 -25.20
N PRO A 657 -4.42 21.93 -25.78
CA PRO A 657 -4.52 22.32 -27.18
C PRO A 657 -3.49 23.36 -27.64
N ASN A 658 -3.07 24.27 -26.76
CA ASN A 658 -2.07 25.28 -27.08
C ASN A 658 -0.62 24.84 -26.78
N SER A 659 -0.38 23.62 -26.29
CA SER A 659 0.95 23.14 -25.90
C SER A 659 1.98 23.24 -27.03
N ARG A 660 1.62 22.83 -28.25
CA ARG A 660 2.48 22.92 -29.44
C ARG A 660 2.84 24.38 -29.75
N LYS A 661 1.85 25.26 -29.75
CA LYS A 661 2.01 26.69 -30.08
C LYS A 661 2.97 27.38 -29.10
N ILE A 662 2.88 27.04 -27.81
CA ILE A 662 3.73 27.60 -26.76
C ILE A 662 5.16 27.05 -26.87
N LEU A 663 5.30 25.76 -27.12
CA LEU A 663 6.59 25.07 -27.11
C LEU A 663 7.41 25.32 -28.40
N GLN A 664 6.76 25.44 -29.57
CA GLN A 664 7.44 25.54 -30.87
C GLN A 664 8.53 26.62 -30.96
N PRO A 665 8.36 27.85 -30.46
CA PRO A 665 9.41 28.86 -30.53
C PRO A 665 10.62 28.61 -29.63
N LEU A 666 10.54 27.65 -28.70
CA LEU A 666 11.55 27.36 -27.70
C LEU A 666 12.41 26.14 -28.04
N ILE A 667 12.01 25.36 -29.06
CA ILE A 667 12.64 24.09 -29.39
C ILE A 667 13.19 24.12 -30.82
N ASP A 668 14.34 23.49 -31.04
CA ASP A 668 15.12 23.50 -32.30
C ASP A 668 14.54 22.56 -33.39
N CYS A 669 13.42 21.92 -33.16
CA CYS A 669 12.81 21.03 -34.13
C CYS A 669 11.35 21.41 -34.44
N ASP A 670 10.89 21.09 -35.64
CA ASP A 670 9.50 21.23 -36.02
C ASP A 670 8.65 20.21 -35.25
N LEU A 671 7.59 20.71 -34.53
CA LEU A 671 6.66 19.92 -33.73
C LEU A 671 5.41 19.49 -34.52
N SER A 672 5.42 19.60 -35.86
CA SER A 672 4.32 19.10 -36.71
C SER A 672 4.12 17.59 -36.51
N ASP A 673 2.96 17.08 -36.94
CA ASP A 673 2.62 15.67 -36.81
C ASP A 673 3.52 14.77 -37.70
N GLU A 674 4.06 15.32 -38.76
CA GLU A 674 5.01 14.67 -39.65
C GLU A 674 6.38 14.47 -38.99
N GLN A 675 6.85 15.48 -38.27
CA GLN A 675 8.19 15.48 -37.66
C GLN A 675 8.22 14.87 -36.26
N VAL A 676 7.16 15.09 -35.47
CA VAL A 676 6.99 14.57 -34.12
C VAL A 676 5.60 13.91 -34.02
N PRO A 677 5.41 12.72 -34.61
CA PRO A 677 4.11 12.04 -34.58
C PRO A 677 3.75 11.58 -33.14
N PRO A 678 2.47 11.29 -32.85
CA PRO A 678 2.04 10.73 -31.56
C PRO A 678 2.85 9.47 -31.21
N ASN A 679 3.12 9.31 -29.92
CA ASN A 679 3.95 8.23 -29.37
C ASN A 679 5.34 8.18 -30.01
N SER A 680 6.00 9.32 -30.09
CA SER A 680 7.37 9.45 -30.60
C SER A 680 8.30 10.09 -29.57
N THR A 681 9.59 9.85 -29.75
CA THR A 681 10.66 10.44 -28.94
C THR A 681 11.80 10.89 -29.83
N ARG A 682 12.46 11.97 -29.46
CA ARG A 682 13.69 12.44 -30.10
C ARG A 682 14.56 13.26 -29.17
N LEU A 683 15.84 13.36 -29.49
CA LEU A 683 16.73 14.37 -28.90
C LEU A 683 16.47 15.72 -29.59
N ALA A 684 16.42 16.77 -28.80
CA ALA A 684 16.19 18.14 -29.24
C ALA A 684 16.94 19.12 -28.33
N LYS A 685 16.99 20.39 -28.72
CA LYS A 685 17.41 21.47 -27.84
C LYS A 685 16.24 22.34 -27.47
N PHE A 686 16.17 22.70 -26.20
CA PHE A 686 15.30 23.76 -25.70
C PHE A 686 16.18 24.99 -25.42
N GLY A 687 16.16 25.98 -26.30
CA GLY A 687 17.21 26.99 -26.33
C GLY A 687 18.57 26.35 -26.56
N GLU A 688 19.50 26.49 -25.59
CA GLU A 688 20.83 25.86 -25.65
C GLU A 688 20.87 24.48 -24.94
N GLU A 689 19.84 24.13 -24.18
CA GLU A 689 19.82 22.95 -23.32
C GLU A 689 19.41 21.68 -24.09
N GLY A 690 20.24 20.64 -24.02
CA GLY A 690 19.91 19.34 -24.63
C GLY A 690 18.87 18.59 -23.81
N ILE A 691 17.79 18.16 -24.47
CA ILE A 691 16.69 17.44 -23.85
C ILE A 691 16.32 16.21 -24.66
N ARG A 692 15.56 15.29 -24.03
CA ARG A 692 14.76 14.31 -24.75
C ARG A 692 13.30 14.75 -24.75
N LEU A 693 12.75 14.92 -25.92
CA LEU A 693 11.34 15.24 -26.15
C LEU A 693 10.56 13.95 -26.38
N LEU A 694 9.45 13.76 -25.68
CA LEU A 694 8.47 12.71 -25.91
C LEU A 694 7.12 13.36 -26.25
N ARG A 695 6.48 12.92 -27.32
CA ARG A 695 5.08 13.29 -27.60
C ARG A 695 4.16 12.22 -27.04
N VAL A 696 3.85 12.33 -25.78
CA VAL A 696 3.00 11.44 -25.01
C VAL A 696 2.04 12.24 -24.15
N SER A 697 0.96 11.61 -23.70
CA SER A 697 -0.03 12.25 -22.86
C SER A 697 -0.53 11.28 -21.80
N PHE A 698 -0.61 11.74 -20.56
CA PHE A 698 -1.28 11.01 -19.48
C PHE A 698 -2.65 11.66 -19.13
N VAL A 699 -3.02 12.73 -19.78
CA VAL A 699 -4.28 13.48 -19.55
C VAL A 699 -5.26 13.44 -20.73
N GLY A 700 -4.85 12.86 -21.85
CA GLY A 700 -5.69 12.74 -23.04
C GLY A 700 -5.76 13.98 -23.93
N GLU A 701 -4.77 14.88 -23.82
CA GLU A 701 -4.62 16.06 -24.68
C GLU A 701 -3.38 15.95 -25.57
N LEU A 702 -3.29 16.81 -26.59
CA LEU A 702 -2.02 17.10 -27.25
C LEU A 702 -1.01 17.55 -26.22
N GLY A 703 0.16 16.96 -26.19
CA GLY A 703 1.16 17.34 -25.22
C GLY A 703 2.53 16.75 -25.46
N TYR A 704 3.47 17.25 -24.67
CA TYR A 704 4.87 16.88 -24.75
C TYR A 704 5.48 16.75 -23.35
N GLU A 705 6.34 15.78 -23.18
CA GLU A 705 7.21 15.66 -22.01
C GLU A 705 8.65 16.03 -22.39
N LEU A 706 9.20 16.95 -21.62
CA LEU A 706 10.60 17.38 -21.72
C LEU A 706 11.37 16.67 -20.61
N HIS A 707 12.18 15.69 -20.95
CA HIS A 707 13.10 15.03 -20.06
C HIS A 707 14.43 15.78 -20.07
N VAL A 708 14.69 16.49 -18.99
CA VAL A 708 15.73 17.54 -18.88
C VAL A 708 16.78 17.11 -17.87
N PRO A 709 18.09 17.26 -18.17
CA PRO A 709 19.12 17.07 -17.16
C PRO A 709 18.85 17.91 -15.91
N LYS A 710 19.07 17.35 -14.74
CA LYS A 710 18.73 17.96 -13.44
C LYS A 710 19.20 19.40 -13.32
N LYS A 711 20.43 19.69 -13.77
CA LYS A 711 21.06 21.01 -13.70
C LYS A 711 20.35 22.10 -14.53
N ASP A 712 19.61 21.69 -15.57
CA ASP A 712 19.00 22.58 -16.56
C ASP A 712 17.49 22.75 -16.33
N CYS A 713 16.89 21.95 -15.43
CA CYS A 713 15.43 21.90 -15.20
C CYS A 713 14.83 23.25 -14.85
N VAL A 714 15.43 24.01 -13.94
CA VAL A 714 14.91 25.31 -13.50
C VAL A 714 14.92 26.30 -14.65
N THR A 715 16.00 26.36 -15.43
CA THR A 715 16.13 27.23 -16.60
C THR A 715 15.04 26.91 -17.65
N VAL A 716 14.88 25.63 -17.98
CA VAL A 716 13.88 25.19 -18.97
C VAL A 716 12.47 25.52 -18.47
N TYR A 717 12.16 25.24 -17.20
CA TYR A 717 10.87 25.55 -16.62
C TYR A 717 10.55 27.04 -16.63
N GLN A 718 11.45 27.89 -16.16
CA GLN A 718 11.26 29.34 -16.12
C GLN A 718 11.07 29.95 -17.51
N ASN A 719 11.87 29.51 -18.50
CA ASN A 719 11.74 29.96 -19.87
C ASN A 719 10.41 29.51 -20.50
N LEU A 720 9.96 28.29 -20.22
CA LEU A 720 8.66 27.79 -20.68
C LEU A 720 7.51 28.61 -20.10
N MET A 721 7.51 28.84 -18.77
CA MET A 721 6.48 29.63 -18.11
C MET A 721 6.45 31.09 -18.60
N LYS A 722 7.62 31.69 -18.83
CA LYS A 722 7.74 33.03 -19.39
C LYS A 722 7.17 33.11 -20.80
N ALA A 723 7.49 32.15 -21.65
CA ALA A 723 6.96 32.15 -23.04
C ALA A 723 5.45 31.93 -23.09
N GLY A 724 4.93 31.15 -22.18
CA GLY A 724 3.50 30.82 -22.06
C GLY A 724 2.66 31.89 -21.35
N ALA A 725 3.25 32.90 -20.70
CA ALA A 725 2.53 33.89 -19.88
C ALA A 725 1.46 34.63 -20.64
N GLY A 726 1.75 35.06 -21.87
CA GLY A 726 0.78 35.72 -22.76
C GLY A 726 -0.31 34.80 -23.34
N GLN A 727 -0.26 33.50 -23.05
CA GLN A 727 -1.18 32.47 -23.45
C GLN A 727 -1.82 31.76 -22.26
N GLU A 728 -1.78 32.39 -21.08
CA GLU A 728 -2.37 31.89 -19.82
C GLU A 728 -1.85 30.51 -19.43
N LEU A 729 -0.60 30.16 -19.78
CA LEU A 729 0.04 28.93 -19.31
C LEU A 729 0.16 28.98 -17.79
N ARG A 730 -0.24 27.91 -17.13
CA ARG A 730 -0.14 27.80 -15.67
C ARG A 730 0.28 26.40 -15.24
N ASN A 731 0.68 26.27 -13.98
CA ASN A 731 0.92 24.98 -13.37
C ASN A 731 -0.38 24.26 -13.08
N ALA A 732 -0.31 22.93 -13.01
CA ALA A 732 -1.37 22.07 -12.55
C ALA A 732 -0.78 20.92 -11.72
N GLY A 733 -1.54 20.48 -10.70
CA GLY A 733 -1.07 19.49 -9.75
C GLY A 733 -1.58 18.08 -10.04
N TYR A 734 -1.15 17.12 -9.20
CA TYR A 734 -1.48 15.70 -9.35
C TYR A 734 -2.97 15.40 -9.16
N ARG A 735 -3.70 16.22 -8.38
CA ARG A 735 -5.15 16.01 -8.20
C ARG A 735 -5.92 16.25 -9.50
N SER A 736 -5.58 17.31 -10.23
CA SER A 736 -6.14 17.57 -11.56
C SER A 736 -5.67 16.55 -12.60
N LEU A 737 -4.39 16.14 -12.55
CA LEU A 737 -3.85 15.09 -13.42
C LEU A 737 -4.59 13.75 -13.23
N TYR A 738 -4.92 13.39 -11.99
CA TYR A 738 -5.68 12.16 -11.71
C TYR A 738 -7.11 12.23 -12.25
N SER A 739 -7.80 13.35 -12.09
CA SER A 739 -9.11 13.57 -12.69
C SER A 739 -9.05 13.42 -14.22
N LEU A 740 -8.15 14.15 -14.87
CA LEU A 740 -7.97 14.15 -16.33
C LEU A 740 -7.62 12.77 -16.90
N SER A 741 -6.74 12.03 -16.23
CA SER A 741 -6.36 10.67 -16.65
C SER A 741 -7.52 9.67 -16.47
N SER A 742 -8.31 9.83 -15.39
CA SER A 742 -9.51 9.02 -15.16
C SER A 742 -10.57 9.28 -16.23
N GLU A 743 -10.81 10.56 -16.59
CA GLU A 743 -11.70 10.94 -17.68
C GLU A 743 -11.31 10.27 -19.00
N LYS A 744 -10.02 10.20 -19.31
CA LYS A 744 -9.50 9.57 -20.51
C LYS A 744 -9.50 8.04 -20.45
N GLY A 745 -9.63 7.48 -19.27
CA GLY A 745 -9.55 6.04 -19.04
C GLY A 745 -8.10 5.53 -19.06
N TYR A 746 -7.12 6.39 -18.75
CA TYR A 746 -5.74 6.00 -18.57
C TYR A 746 -5.54 5.46 -17.15
N HIS A 747 -4.83 4.34 -17.07
CA HIS A 747 -4.68 3.60 -15.83
C HIS A 747 -3.71 4.27 -14.85
N LEU A 748 -3.98 4.05 -13.57
CA LEU A 748 -3.08 4.36 -12.49
C LEU A 748 -2.72 3.05 -11.78
N TRP A 749 -1.52 2.56 -12.01
CA TRP A 749 -1.04 1.31 -11.43
C TRP A 749 -1.08 1.36 -9.91
N SER A 750 -1.37 0.26 -9.26
CA SER A 750 -1.72 0.03 -7.87
C SER A 750 -3.16 0.41 -7.47
N PHE A 751 -3.91 1.10 -8.33
CA PHE A 751 -5.32 1.45 -8.12
C PHE A 751 -6.25 0.67 -9.06
N ASP A 752 -6.44 1.17 -10.27
CA ASP A 752 -7.30 0.57 -11.30
C ASP A 752 -6.57 -0.42 -12.24
N LEU A 753 -5.29 -0.69 -11.98
CA LEU A 753 -4.48 -1.70 -12.63
C LEU A 753 -3.52 -2.30 -11.61
N ARG A 754 -3.64 -3.59 -11.31
CA ARG A 754 -2.90 -4.27 -10.24
C ARG A 754 -2.36 -5.63 -10.70
N PRO A 755 -1.47 -6.30 -9.94
CA PRO A 755 -0.94 -7.62 -10.29
C PRO A 755 -1.97 -8.76 -10.40
N ASP A 756 -3.19 -8.56 -9.91
CA ASP A 756 -4.33 -9.47 -10.06
C ASP A 756 -5.26 -9.12 -11.25
N ASP A 757 -4.91 -8.11 -12.05
CA ASP A 757 -5.64 -7.71 -13.25
C ASP A 757 -4.81 -8.03 -14.49
N THR A 758 -5.42 -8.66 -15.52
CA THR A 758 -4.75 -8.87 -16.81
C THR A 758 -4.96 -7.70 -17.75
N PRO A 759 -4.08 -7.49 -18.74
CA PRO A 759 -4.30 -6.49 -19.77
C PRO A 759 -5.61 -6.68 -20.55
N LEU A 760 -6.10 -7.89 -20.67
CA LEU A 760 -7.37 -8.17 -21.38
C LEU A 760 -8.57 -7.67 -20.55
N GLU A 761 -8.57 -7.91 -19.26
CA GLU A 761 -9.58 -7.45 -18.33
C GLU A 761 -9.60 -5.93 -18.21
N ALA A 762 -8.41 -5.31 -18.24
CA ALA A 762 -8.23 -3.85 -18.15
C ALA A 762 -8.47 -3.10 -19.48
N GLY A 763 -8.80 -3.80 -20.57
CA GLY A 763 -8.96 -3.16 -21.89
C GLY A 763 -7.64 -2.81 -22.58
N LEU A 764 -6.51 -3.29 -22.06
CA LEU A 764 -5.15 -3.08 -22.58
C LEU A 764 -4.65 -4.22 -23.48
N GLY A 765 -5.55 -5.03 -24.04
CA GLY A 765 -5.20 -6.19 -24.87
C GLY A 765 -4.34 -5.86 -26.10
N PHE A 766 -4.33 -4.59 -26.53
CA PHE A 766 -3.47 -4.10 -27.62
C PHE A 766 -1.97 -4.06 -27.21
N THR A 767 -1.65 -4.05 -25.92
CA THR A 767 -0.28 -4.12 -25.42
C THR A 767 0.29 -5.53 -25.48
N CYS A 768 -0.52 -6.56 -25.69
CA CYS A 768 -0.12 -7.95 -25.70
C CYS A 768 0.07 -8.45 -27.13
N ARG A 769 1.32 -8.55 -27.60
CA ARG A 769 1.63 -9.05 -28.94
C ARG A 769 1.15 -10.50 -29.12
N LYS A 770 0.61 -10.79 -30.30
CA LYS A 770 0.08 -12.13 -30.67
C LYS A 770 1.12 -13.04 -31.29
N SER A 771 2.17 -12.47 -31.87
CA SER A 771 3.23 -13.20 -32.60
C SER A 771 4.60 -12.60 -32.28
N GLY A 772 5.67 -13.29 -32.69
CA GLY A 772 7.05 -12.89 -32.44
C GLY A 772 7.63 -13.51 -31.18
N ALA A 773 8.60 -12.85 -30.58
CA ALA A 773 9.30 -13.30 -29.37
C ALA A 773 8.34 -13.58 -28.20
N ASP A 774 8.75 -14.48 -27.35
CA ASP A 774 7.97 -14.82 -26.15
C ASP A 774 8.13 -13.74 -25.06
N TYR A 775 7.14 -13.62 -24.16
CA TYR A 775 7.18 -12.71 -23.02
C TYR A 775 6.57 -13.38 -21.79
N ARG A 776 6.97 -12.92 -20.61
CA ARG A 776 6.45 -13.44 -19.35
C ARG A 776 4.92 -13.28 -19.28
N GLY A 777 4.21 -14.33 -18.89
CA GLY A 777 2.74 -14.34 -18.78
C GLY A 777 1.98 -14.56 -20.09
N LYS A 778 2.64 -14.71 -21.24
CA LYS A 778 1.99 -14.89 -22.54
C LYS A 778 1.04 -16.08 -22.56
N ALA A 779 1.43 -17.22 -22.01
CA ALA A 779 0.60 -18.42 -21.98
C ALA A 779 -0.74 -18.17 -21.23
N ALA A 780 -0.70 -17.44 -20.12
CA ALA A 780 -1.90 -17.07 -19.37
C ALA A 780 -2.81 -16.13 -20.19
N ILE A 781 -2.23 -15.15 -20.88
CA ILE A 781 -2.97 -14.22 -21.75
C ILE A 781 -3.62 -14.96 -22.93
N GLU A 782 -2.93 -15.89 -23.58
CA GLU A 782 -3.47 -16.69 -24.69
C GLU A 782 -4.58 -17.63 -24.23
N LYS A 783 -4.40 -18.27 -23.06
CA LYS A 783 -5.44 -19.06 -22.42
C LYS A 783 -6.70 -18.22 -22.16
N GLN A 784 -6.55 -17.06 -21.55
CA GLN A 784 -7.67 -16.17 -21.24
C GLN A 784 -8.38 -15.66 -22.52
N ARG A 785 -7.63 -15.41 -23.62
CA ARG A 785 -8.22 -15.08 -24.93
C ARG A 785 -9.13 -16.19 -25.48
N SER A 786 -8.76 -17.46 -25.27
CA SER A 786 -9.54 -18.61 -25.75
C SER A 786 -10.73 -18.93 -24.85
N GLU A 787 -10.59 -18.74 -23.54
CA GLU A 787 -11.62 -19.07 -22.55
C GLU A 787 -12.63 -17.94 -22.30
N GLY A 788 -12.30 -16.69 -22.68
CA GLY A 788 -13.09 -15.48 -22.39
C GLY A 788 -12.79 -14.88 -21.02
N LEU A 789 -13.39 -13.70 -20.74
CA LEU A 789 -13.16 -12.93 -19.53
C LEU A 789 -14.22 -13.23 -18.48
N LYS A 790 -13.81 -13.46 -17.24
CA LYS A 790 -14.68 -13.59 -16.06
C LYS A 790 -14.76 -12.30 -15.23
N LYS A 791 -13.84 -11.37 -15.47
CA LYS A 791 -13.73 -10.05 -14.85
C LYS A 791 -13.46 -9.02 -15.95
N ARG A 792 -14.04 -7.83 -15.85
CA ARG A 792 -13.83 -6.77 -16.84
C ARG A 792 -13.97 -5.40 -16.23
N LEU A 793 -13.07 -4.48 -16.63
CA LEU A 793 -13.13 -3.07 -16.30
C LEU A 793 -14.29 -2.39 -17.04
N ILE A 794 -15.06 -1.60 -16.27
CA ILE A 794 -16.11 -0.70 -16.76
C ILE A 794 -15.92 0.70 -16.17
N TYR A 795 -16.54 1.67 -16.82
CA TYR A 795 -16.60 3.06 -16.36
C TYR A 795 -18.04 3.40 -15.98
N LEU A 796 -18.23 4.07 -14.85
CA LEU A 796 -19.53 4.45 -14.31
C LEU A 796 -19.58 5.96 -14.09
N THR A 797 -20.49 6.66 -14.76
CA THR A 797 -20.77 8.07 -14.50
C THR A 797 -22.04 8.18 -13.66
N LEU A 798 -21.94 8.78 -12.47
CA LEU A 798 -23.11 8.97 -11.62
C LEU A 798 -24.07 9.99 -12.22
N GLN A 799 -25.37 9.75 -12.05
CA GLN A 799 -26.40 10.70 -12.49
C GLN A 799 -26.47 11.90 -11.56
N ASP A 800 -26.23 11.70 -10.26
CA ASP A 800 -26.14 12.73 -9.23
C ASP A 800 -24.71 13.24 -9.05
N GLN A 801 -24.56 14.51 -8.65
CA GLN A 801 -23.26 15.08 -8.27
C GLN A 801 -22.98 14.79 -6.81
N VAL A 802 -22.26 13.70 -6.55
CA VAL A 802 -21.88 13.25 -5.22
C VAL A 802 -20.39 12.89 -5.17
N PRO A 803 -19.69 13.13 -4.05
CA PRO A 803 -18.28 12.73 -3.93
C PRO A 803 -18.16 11.21 -3.91
N ILE A 804 -17.17 10.71 -4.64
CA ILE A 804 -16.78 9.29 -4.66
C ILE A 804 -15.27 9.15 -4.52
N TRP A 805 -14.81 8.05 -3.91
CA TRP A 805 -13.40 7.92 -3.52
C TRP A 805 -12.70 6.69 -4.07
N GLY A 806 -13.46 5.67 -4.47
CA GLY A 806 -13.03 4.29 -4.70
C GLY A 806 -13.43 3.39 -3.52
N LEU A 807 -13.49 2.10 -3.78
CA LEU A 807 -13.98 1.04 -2.88
C LEU A 807 -15.50 1.03 -2.64
N GLU A 808 -16.27 1.99 -3.10
CA GLU A 808 -17.74 1.94 -3.04
C GLU A 808 -18.27 0.70 -3.75
N GLY A 809 -19.29 0.04 -3.18
CA GLY A 809 -19.92 -1.14 -3.75
C GLY A 809 -20.64 -0.84 -5.07
N VAL A 810 -20.41 -1.66 -6.09
CA VAL A 810 -21.08 -1.59 -7.39
C VAL A 810 -22.12 -2.69 -7.49
N TYR A 811 -23.33 -2.29 -7.81
CA TYR A 811 -24.49 -3.19 -7.95
C TYR A 811 -24.98 -3.18 -9.39
N ARG A 812 -25.37 -4.36 -9.88
CA ARG A 812 -26.04 -4.55 -11.16
C ARG A 812 -27.36 -5.26 -10.91
N ASN A 813 -28.48 -4.64 -11.32
CA ASN A 813 -29.83 -5.17 -11.09
C ASN A 813 -30.08 -5.53 -9.62
N GLY A 814 -29.54 -4.72 -8.68
CA GLY A 814 -29.67 -4.93 -7.24
C GLY A 814 -28.65 -5.86 -6.59
N GLU A 815 -27.90 -6.66 -7.37
CA GLU A 815 -26.89 -7.59 -6.88
C GLU A 815 -25.47 -6.99 -6.90
N PRO A 816 -24.61 -7.24 -5.89
CA PRO A 816 -23.25 -6.76 -5.87
C PRO A 816 -22.43 -7.49 -6.96
N VAL A 817 -21.72 -6.73 -7.79
CA VAL A 817 -20.90 -7.27 -8.88
C VAL A 817 -19.42 -6.86 -8.77
N GLY A 818 -19.07 -5.98 -7.84
CA GLY A 818 -17.70 -5.51 -7.61
C GLY A 818 -17.65 -4.26 -6.76
N ILE A 819 -16.49 -3.62 -6.75
CA ILE A 819 -16.21 -2.35 -6.07
C ILE A 819 -15.54 -1.37 -7.02
N LEU A 820 -15.67 -0.08 -6.75
CA LEU A 820 -14.90 0.92 -7.46
C LEU A 820 -13.42 0.78 -7.11
N ARG A 821 -12.57 0.68 -8.11
CA ARG A 821 -11.10 0.62 -7.95
C ARG A 821 -10.48 2.01 -7.91
N ARG A 822 -11.03 2.91 -8.70
CA ARG A 822 -10.64 4.31 -8.77
C ARG A 822 -11.89 5.15 -8.97
N ALA A 823 -11.92 6.31 -8.33
CA ALA A 823 -13.04 7.23 -8.44
C ALA A 823 -12.54 8.68 -8.36
N GLU A 824 -12.97 9.50 -9.31
CA GLU A 824 -12.61 10.92 -9.44
C GLU A 824 -13.83 11.73 -9.86
N TYR A 825 -13.78 13.03 -9.63
CA TYR A 825 -14.73 13.93 -10.29
C TYR A 825 -14.21 14.30 -11.68
N ALA A 826 -14.98 14.01 -12.71
CA ALA A 826 -14.68 14.29 -14.11
C ALA A 826 -15.12 15.72 -14.45
N TYR A 827 -14.23 16.69 -14.28
CA TYR A 827 -14.55 18.11 -14.43
C TYR A 827 -15.02 18.49 -15.84
N THR A 828 -14.50 17.83 -16.87
CA THR A 828 -14.93 18.04 -18.27
C THR A 828 -16.36 17.53 -18.51
N LEU A 829 -16.73 16.45 -17.85
CA LEU A 829 -18.06 15.83 -17.95
C LEU A 829 -19.06 16.41 -16.95
N GLY A 830 -18.59 17.12 -15.91
CA GLY A 830 -19.41 17.63 -14.81
C GLY A 830 -20.04 16.50 -13.97
N LYS A 831 -19.39 15.34 -13.88
CA LYS A 831 -19.93 14.14 -13.23
C LYS A 831 -18.87 13.42 -12.37
N SER A 832 -19.33 12.72 -11.35
CA SER A 832 -18.50 11.75 -10.64
C SER A 832 -18.30 10.52 -11.52
N LEU A 833 -17.05 10.08 -11.69
CA LEU A 833 -16.62 9.00 -12.56
C LEU A 833 -15.90 7.92 -11.76
N GLY A 834 -16.45 6.71 -11.75
CA GLY A 834 -15.86 5.53 -11.14
C GLY A 834 -15.35 4.52 -12.16
N GLN A 835 -14.29 3.83 -11.83
CA GLN A 835 -13.74 2.69 -12.59
C GLN A 835 -13.87 1.44 -11.72
N ALA A 836 -14.52 0.40 -12.23
CA ALA A 836 -14.76 -0.83 -11.49
C ALA A 836 -14.44 -2.05 -12.32
N TYR A 837 -13.82 -3.05 -11.70
CA TYR A 837 -13.86 -4.40 -12.26
C TYR A 837 -15.10 -5.10 -11.75
N ILE A 838 -15.88 -5.61 -12.67
CA ILE A 838 -17.08 -6.38 -12.36
C ILE A 838 -16.91 -7.83 -12.79
N SER A 839 -17.57 -8.71 -12.05
CA SER A 839 -17.68 -10.14 -12.34
C SER A 839 -19.14 -10.57 -12.30
N ARG A 840 -19.47 -11.65 -12.98
CA ARG A 840 -20.82 -12.23 -12.86
C ARG A 840 -20.92 -13.05 -11.57
N PRO A 841 -22.00 -12.93 -10.80
CA PRO A 841 -22.22 -13.74 -9.59
C PRO A 841 -22.23 -15.25 -9.84
N ASP A 842 -22.64 -15.67 -11.05
CA ASP A 842 -22.68 -17.08 -11.47
C ASP A 842 -21.32 -17.61 -11.98
N GLY A 843 -20.24 -16.77 -11.98
CA GLY A 843 -18.90 -17.12 -12.40
C GLY A 843 -18.73 -17.35 -13.91
N GLN A 844 -19.74 -17.04 -14.73
CA GLN A 844 -19.68 -17.17 -16.19
C GLN A 844 -18.88 -16.04 -16.84
N ILE A 845 -18.63 -16.19 -18.14
CA ILE A 845 -17.96 -15.19 -18.98
C ILE A 845 -18.78 -13.89 -18.99
N ILE A 846 -18.08 -12.77 -18.91
CA ILE A 846 -18.65 -11.44 -19.01
C ILE A 846 -18.43 -10.88 -20.41
N ASP A 847 -19.51 -10.64 -21.14
CA ASP A 847 -19.51 -10.07 -22.49
C ASP A 847 -20.04 -8.63 -22.49
N ALA A 848 -20.07 -8.02 -23.67
CA ALA A 848 -20.54 -6.65 -23.83
C ALA A 848 -22.04 -6.53 -23.64
N ASP A 849 -22.82 -7.56 -23.94
CA ASP A 849 -24.28 -7.52 -23.86
C ASP A 849 -24.71 -7.62 -22.39
N TYR A 850 -24.09 -8.52 -21.62
CA TYR A 850 -24.29 -8.57 -20.18
C TYR A 850 -24.04 -7.20 -19.52
N ILE A 851 -23.00 -6.49 -19.96
CA ILE A 851 -22.65 -5.19 -19.38
C ILE A 851 -23.70 -4.13 -19.77
N LYS A 852 -24.10 -4.07 -21.03
CA LYS A 852 -25.02 -3.04 -21.54
C LYS A 852 -26.46 -3.18 -21.06
N GLU A 853 -26.91 -4.41 -20.84
CA GLU A 853 -28.29 -4.72 -20.42
C GLU A 853 -28.52 -4.51 -18.92
N GLY A 854 -27.50 -4.24 -18.13
CA GLY A 854 -27.60 -4.05 -16.69
C GLY A 854 -27.97 -2.63 -16.30
N GLU A 855 -28.79 -2.51 -15.25
CA GLU A 855 -28.98 -1.27 -14.49
C GLU A 855 -27.92 -1.21 -13.37
N TYR A 856 -27.19 -0.11 -13.30
CA TYR A 856 -26.06 0.03 -12.37
C TYR A 856 -26.34 1.06 -11.27
N GLU A 857 -25.89 0.72 -10.08
CA GLU A 857 -25.93 1.60 -8.90
C GLU A 857 -24.58 1.53 -8.17
N VAL A 858 -24.21 2.63 -7.52
CA VAL A 858 -23.06 2.73 -6.63
C VAL A 858 -23.55 3.06 -5.23
N ASP A 859 -23.15 2.27 -4.24
CA ASP A 859 -23.51 2.48 -2.84
C ASP A 859 -22.52 3.42 -2.15
N ILE A 860 -22.97 4.61 -1.83
CA ILE A 860 -22.18 5.67 -1.21
C ILE A 860 -22.75 5.96 0.17
N LEU A 861 -22.00 5.65 1.24
CA LEU A 861 -22.40 5.84 2.63
C LEU A 861 -23.77 5.21 2.98
N GLY A 862 -24.11 4.07 2.36
CA GLY A 862 -25.35 3.35 2.58
C GLY A 862 -26.54 3.82 1.72
N LYS A 863 -26.31 4.72 0.77
CA LYS A 863 -27.31 5.17 -0.23
C LYS A 863 -26.87 4.77 -1.63
N LYS A 864 -27.75 4.12 -2.38
CA LYS A 864 -27.49 3.73 -3.78
C LYS A 864 -27.83 4.87 -4.74
N TYR A 865 -26.90 5.16 -5.63
CA TYR A 865 -27.02 6.16 -6.68
C TYR A 865 -26.95 5.50 -8.05
N ARG A 866 -27.83 5.86 -8.97
CA ARG A 866 -27.82 5.35 -10.34
C ARG A 866 -26.59 5.82 -11.08
N ALA A 867 -26.06 4.93 -11.93
CA ALA A 867 -24.90 5.21 -12.77
C ALA A 867 -25.11 4.74 -14.21
N ASP A 868 -24.66 5.54 -15.14
CA ASP A 868 -24.56 5.16 -16.54
C ASP A 868 -23.27 4.37 -16.77
N CYS A 869 -23.39 3.18 -17.37
CA CYS A 869 -22.27 2.27 -17.58
C CYS A 869 -21.67 2.44 -18.99
N HIS A 870 -20.34 2.49 -19.05
CA HIS A 870 -19.58 2.62 -20.30
C HIS A 870 -18.51 1.54 -20.39
N LEU A 871 -18.37 0.92 -21.58
CA LEU A 871 -17.32 -0.05 -21.89
C LEU A 871 -15.95 0.60 -22.14
N ARG A 872 -15.95 1.88 -22.42
CA ARG A 872 -14.77 2.75 -22.59
C ARG A 872 -15.05 4.06 -21.87
N SER A 873 -14.00 4.78 -21.55
CA SER A 873 -14.17 6.11 -20.99
C SER A 873 -15.05 6.97 -21.91
N PRO A 874 -16.04 7.72 -21.35
CA PRO A 874 -16.93 8.57 -22.13
C PRO A 874 -16.25 9.82 -22.70
N PHE A 875 -15.09 10.22 -22.17
CA PHE A 875 -14.35 11.38 -22.66
C PHE A 875 -13.44 11.01 -23.84
N ASP A 876 -13.63 11.64 -24.99
CA ASP A 876 -12.83 11.47 -26.21
C ASP A 876 -12.50 9.99 -26.50
N PRO A 877 -13.49 9.10 -26.69
CA PRO A 877 -13.29 7.65 -26.80
C PRO A 877 -12.49 7.25 -28.05
N THR A 878 -12.38 8.15 -29.04
CA THR A 878 -11.60 7.94 -30.27
C THR A 878 -10.17 8.50 -30.20
N GLY A 879 -9.80 9.23 -29.13
CA GLY A 879 -8.46 9.76 -28.96
C GLY A 879 -8.10 10.94 -29.87
N GLN A 880 -9.07 11.71 -30.36
CA GLN A 880 -8.81 12.81 -31.30
C GLN A 880 -8.02 13.96 -30.67
N ARG A 881 -8.26 14.26 -29.40
CA ARG A 881 -7.59 15.36 -28.70
C ARG A 881 -6.08 15.09 -28.52
N VAL A 882 -5.69 13.86 -28.24
CA VAL A 882 -4.27 13.46 -28.19
C VAL A 882 -3.58 13.63 -29.54
N LEU A 883 -4.30 13.43 -30.62
CA LEU A 883 -3.81 13.67 -31.99
C LEU A 883 -3.72 15.16 -32.35
N GLY A 884 -4.32 16.04 -31.55
CA GLY A 884 -4.41 17.48 -31.83
C GLY A 884 -5.62 17.85 -32.71
N ASN A 885 -6.58 16.96 -32.87
CA ASN A 885 -7.80 17.19 -33.70
C ASN A 885 -8.92 17.71 -32.79
N TYR A 886 -9.08 19.02 -32.71
CA TYR A 886 -10.10 19.67 -31.87
C TYR A 886 -11.35 20.10 -32.67
N ALA A 887 -11.34 20.05 -34.01
CA ALA A 887 -12.43 20.52 -34.87
C ALA A 887 -13.70 19.65 -34.90
N SER A 888 -13.69 18.44 -34.27
CA SER A 888 -14.81 17.49 -34.36
C SER A 888 -15.86 17.60 -33.23
N GLU A 889 -15.71 18.53 -32.28
CA GLU A 889 -16.56 18.61 -31.07
C GLU A 889 -17.90 19.37 -31.28
N SER A 890 -18.25 19.74 -32.48
CA SER A 890 -19.48 20.56 -32.76
C SER A 890 -20.79 19.75 -32.85
N LYS A 891 -20.83 18.47 -32.51
CA LYS A 891 -22.09 17.71 -32.40
C LYS A 891 -22.14 16.92 -31.09
N PRO A 892 -23.00 17.27 -30.13
CA PRO A 892 -23.34 16.37 -29.05
C PRO A 892 -24.00 15.13 -29.66
N ASN A 893 -23.42 13.96 -29.38
CA ASN A 893 -24.08 12.70 -29.72
C ASN A 893 -25.43 12.65 -28.99
N LYS A 894 -26.51 12.59 -29.76
CA LYS A 894 -27.88 12.30 -29.29
C LYS A 894 -27.95 10.84 -28.80
#